data_b7a11bafcd30666e2163ee0a0173ba38
#
_entry.id   b7a11bafcd30666e2163ee0a0173ba38
#
_cell.length_a   1.000
_cell.length_b   1.000
_cell.length_c   1.000
_cell.angle_alpha   90.00
_cell.angle_beta   90.00
_cell.angle_gamma   90.00
#
_symmetry.space_group_name_H-M   'P 1'
#
loop_
_entity.id
_entity.type
_entity.pdbx_description
1 polymer ?
#
loop_
_entity_poly.entity_id
_entity_poly.type
_entity_poly.pdbx_seq_one_letter_code
_entity_poly.pdbx_strand_id
1 'polypeptide(L)'
;MPRKKAPEIKKTVDPNVVGLKAEVISQPITETLEQNYMPYAMSVIVSRAIPEIDGFKPSHRKLLYTMYKMNLLSGGRTKSANIVGQTMRLNPHGDAAIYETMVRLSKGYGALLTPFVDSKGNFGKVFSRDMSYAASRYTEAKLAPICTELFGDIDSDTVDFVDNYDGSMKEPALLPTRFPNVLVSANLGIAVGMASQICGFNLEEVCRTTIAYLEDPNHDLLSTLPAPDFPTGGEILYDRDEMAQIYRTGRGSVKVRARWRHLPKENIIEIYEIPYSTTVEAVIDKVAELVKAGKLREVADMRDETDLSGLKLAIDLKRGADPEQVMQKLFRLTPLCDSFACNFNILIAGNPRVMGVGEILDEWIAWRMECIRRRVFFDLQKKRAKLHLLQGLGRILLDIDRAIAIIRNTEREADVVPNLMAGFDLDEVQANFVAEIKLRNINREYILKRTAETDALEKDIADLEATLESKRRIRGIIIRELKEIIRKYPSPRRTGIVAAESVAQMPAEDLVPDYPVQLFLSREGYFKKITPQSLRMSGEQKYKDGDELSQSFGATNRGELLIFTDRQQVYKAKLCDFADTKASVLGVYLPTVLSMDDDEHVLCMIDPGDYRGELLLAFENGKAARIPMSAYETKTNRRRLTGAYSDKSPLVAVLPLYAGSEVVLFASDGRALLFPPEAVSLKASRTTQGVAVMALKKKAVVTEAKFAPDTLIRNHARYRARSLPAAGALLREDDRGEEQMSLI
;
A
#
# COMPACT_ATOMS: atom_id res chain seq x y z
N MET A 1 -44.61 -4.97 -32.54
CA MET A 1 -43.59 -3.97 -32.81
C MET A 1 -42.70 -4.46 -33.93
N PRO A 2 -42.45 -3.72 -35.01
CA PRO A 2 -41.64 -4.18 -36.13
C PRO A 2 -40.19 -4.25 -35.75
N ARG A 3 -39.52 -5.37 -36.08
CA ARG A 3 -38.07 -5.55 -35.93
C ARG A 3 -37.35 -4.46 -36.72
N LYS A 4 -36.51 -3.64 -36.04
CA LYS A 4 -35.56 -2.72 -36.68
C LYS A 4 -34.63 -3.56 -37.56
N LYS A 5 -34.53 -3.22 -38.85
CA LYS A 5 -33.53 -3.77 -39.76
C LYS A 5 -32.15 -3.42 -39.21
N ALA A 6 -31.26 -4.42 -39.17
CA ALA A 6 -29.83 -4.20 -38.87
C ALA A 6 -29.25 -3.18 -39.86
N PRO A 7 -28.34 -2.29 -39.40
CA PRO A 7 -27.69 -1.32 -40.28
C PRO A 7 -26.87 -2.04 -41.37
N GLU A 8 -27.03 -1.62 -42.63
CA GLU A 8 -26.18 -2.10 -43.72
C GLU A 8 -24.71 -1.72 -43.46
N ILE A 9 -23.87 -2.72 -43.32
CA ILE A 9 -22.43 -2.56 -43.15
C ILE A 9 -21.83 -2.07 -44.45
N LYS A 10 -21.38 -0.81 -44.53
CA LYS A 10 -20.62 -0.29 -45.66
C LYS A 10 -19.22 -0.91 -45.64
N LYS A 11 -18.90 -1.72 -46.64
CA LYS A 11 -17.58 -2.29 -46.89
C LYS A 11 -16.64 -1.17 -47.38
N THR A 12 -15.74 -0.69 -46.56
CA THR A 12 -14.64 0.20 -46.94
C THR A 12 -13.33 -0.58 -46.91
N VAL A 13 -12.66 -0.66 -48.07
CA VAL A 13 -11.29 -1.22 -48.09
C VAL A 13 -10.32 -0.12 -47.73
N ASP A 14 -9.51 -0.33 -46.69
CA ASP A 14 -8.45 0.62 -46.31
C ASP A 14 -7.34 0.60 -47.33
N PRO A 15 -7.06 1.74 -48.06
CA PRO A 15 -6.05 1.81 -49.10
C PRO A 15 -4.60 1.60 -48.61
N ASN A 16 -4.38 1.59 -47.28
CA ASN A 16 -3.05 1.42 -46.69
C ASN A 16 -2.66 -0.05 -46.46
N VAL A 17 -3.57 -1.01 -46.69
CA VAL A 17 -3.29 -2.45 -46.55
C VAL A 17 -2.89 -3.04 -47.90
N VAL A 18 -1.67 -2.80 -48.32
CA VAL A 18 -1.13 -3.33 -49.57
C VAL A 18 -0.83 -4.81 -49.44
N GLY A 19 -1.56 -5.66 -50.16
CA GLY A 19 -1.26 -7.09 -50.37
C GLY A 19 -2.05 -8.09 -49.49
N LEU A 20 -2.90 -7.67 -48.57
CA LEU A 20 -3.80 -8.56 -47.84
C LEU A 20 -5.21 -8.55 -48.49
N LYS A 21 -5.64 -9.70 -48.99
CA LYS A 21 -7.04 -9.93 -49.39
C LYS A 21 -7.90 -10.14 -48.11
N ALA A 22 -7.98 -9.12 -47.27
CA ALA A 22 -8.78 -9.14 -46.07
C ALA A 22 -10.01 -8.23 -46.24
N GLU A 23 -11.17 -8.72 -45.83
CA GLU A 23 -12.40 -7.92 -45.80
C GLU A 23 -12.35 -7.05 -44.54
N VAL A 24 -12.39 -5.74 -44.69
CA VAL A 24 -12.47 -4.79 -43.57
C VAL A 24 -13.92 -4.70 -43.11
N ILE A 25 -14.19 -5.20 -41.92
CA ILE A 25 -15.51 -5.14 -41.29
C ILE A 25 -15.53 -3.97 -40.30
N SER A 26 -16.48 -3.06 -40.47
CA SER A 26 -16.74 -2.01 -39.47
C SER A 26 -17.56 -2.57 -38.34
N GLN A 27 -16.97 -2.64 -37.16
CA GLN A 27 -17.63 -3.15 -35.97
C GLN A 27 -17.64 -2.05 -34.89
N PRO A 28 -18.78 -1.81 -34.21
CA PRO A 28 -18.84 -0.91 -33.07
C PRO A 28 -17.88 -1.36 -31.96
N ILE A 29 -17.21 -0.41 -31.33
CA ILE A 29 -16.26 -0.70 -30.23
C ILE A 29 -16.96 -1.43 -29.08
N THR A 30 -18.24 -1.16 -28.84
CA THR A 30 -19.05 -1.85 -27.83
C THR A 30 -19.14 -3.34 -28.07
N GLU A 31 -19.40 -3.76 -29.32
CA GLU A 31 -19.41 -5.18 -29.71
C GLU A 31 -18.03 -5.83 -29.54
N THR A 32 -16.97 -5.12 -29.91
CA THR A 32 -15.60 -5.61 -29.71
C THR A 32 -15.29 -5.80 -28.22
N LEU A 33 -15.71 -4.86 -27.38
CA LEU A 33 -15.54 -4.97 -25.93
C LEU A 33 -16.34 -6.15 -25.36
N GLU A 34 -17.60 -6.33 -25.77
CA GLU A 34 -18.44 -7.42 -25.30
C GLU A 34 -17.93 -8.80 -25.74
N GLN A 35 -17.53 -8.95 -27.00
CA GLN A 35 -17.12 -10.23 -27.57
C GLN A 35 -15.68 -10.65 -27.25
N ASN A 36 -14.76 -9.69 -27.13
CA ASN A 36 -13.33 -10.00 -26.99
C ASN A 36 -12.79 -9.60 -25.61
N TYR A 37 -13.11 -8.39 -25.11
CA TYR A 37 -12.52 -7.88 -23.88
C TYR A 37 -13.22 -8.41 -22.63
N MET A 38 -14.55 -8.49 -22.63
CA MET A 38 -15.29 -8.98 -21.49
C MET A 38 -14.97 -10.44 -21.12
N PRO A 39 -14.90 -11.40 -22.07
CA PRO A 39 -14.47 -12.76 -21.79
C PRO A 39 -13.04 -12.83 -21.22
N TYR A 40 -12.11 -12.00 -21.74
CA TYR A 40 -10.77 -11.90 -21.20
C TYR A 40 -10.79 -11.34 -19.77
N ALA A 41 -11.51 -10.23 -19.54
CA ALA A 41 -11.62 -9.64 -18.22
C ALA A 41 -12.21 -10.62 -17.19
N MET A 42 -13.29 -11.31 -17.56
CA MET A 42 -13.92 -12.34 -16.71
C MET A 42 -12.96 -13.50 -16.42
N SER A 43 -12.22 -13.96 -17.41
CA SER A 43 -11.20 -15.01 -17.23
C SER A 43 -10.13 -14.58 -16.24
N VAL A 44 -9.61 -13.35 -16.33
CA VAL A 44 -8.61 -12.83 -15.39
C VAL A 44 -9.18 -12.69 -13.98
N ILE A 45 -10.43 -12.27 -13.84
CA ILE A 45 -11.11 -12.11 -12.54
C ILE A 45 -11.30 -13.49 -11.88
N VAL A 46 -12.00 -14.40 -12.56
CA VAL A 46 -12.46 -15.66 -11.97
C VAL A 46 -11.38 -16.72 -11.90
N SER A 47 -10.54 -16.83 -12.96
CA SER A 47 -9.60 -17.94 -13.07
C SER A 47 -8.16 -17.61 -12.66
N ARG A 48 -7.87 -16.35 -12.25
CA ARG A 48 -6.48 -15.96 -12.00
C ARG A 48 -6.25 -15.09 -10.76
N ALA A 49 -6.99 -13.98 -10.60
CA ALA A 49 -6.57 -12.91 -9.71
C ALA A 49 -7.25 -12.94 -8.34
N ILE A 50 -8.55 -13.23 -8.29
CA ILE A 50 -9.35 -13.14 -7.07
C ILE A 50 -9.45 -14.51 -6.39
N PRO A 51 -9.24 -14.61 -5.07
CA PRO A 51 -9.39 -15.86 -4.35
C PRO A 51 -10.86 -16.23 -4.16
N GLU A 52 -11.14 -17.51 -4.01
CA GLU A 52 -12.45 -18.03 -3.61
C GLU A 52 -12.57 -18.17 -2.09
N ILE A 53 -13.72 -18.65 -1.62
CA ILE A 53 -14.01 -18.74 -0.17
C ILE A 53 -13.04 -19.68 0.58
N ASP A 54 -12.39 -20.62 -0.10
CA ASP A 54 -11.33 -21.44 0.46
C ASP A 54 -9.99 -20.70 0.66
N GLY A 55 -9.93 -19.42 0.26
CA GLY A 55 -8.76 -18.55 0.38
C GLY A 55 -7.68 -18.76 -0.68
N PHE A 56 -7.93 -19.57 -1.68
CA PHE A 56 -6.96 -19.89 -2.72
C PHE A 56 -7.36 -19.36 -4.09
N LYS A 57 -6.36 -18.97 -4.88
CA LYS A 57 -6.48 -18.79 -6.31
C LYS A 57 -6.39 -20.16 -7.01
N PRO A 58 -6.91 -20.31 -8.24
CA PRO A 58 -6.80 -21.56 -8.97
C PRO A 58 -5.37 -22.12 -9.07
N SER A 59 -4.37 -21.24 -9.30
CA SER A 59 -2.95 -21.66 -9.36
C SER A 59 -2.44 -22.23 -8.03
N HIS A 60 -2.83 -21.64 -6.89
CA HIS A 60 -2.48 -22.16 -5.56
C HIS A 60 -3.11 -23.54 -5.34
N ARG A 61 -4.39 -23.69 -5.65
CA ARG A 61 -5.16 -24.92 -5.45
C ARG A 61 -4.60 -26.06 -6.29
N LYS A 62 -4.33 -25.82 -7.57
CA LYS A 62 -3.74 -26.82 -8.50
C LYS A 62 -2.37 -27.28 -8.03
N LEU A 63 -1.50 -26.38 -7.59
CA LEU A 63 -0.19 -26.72 -7.05
C LEU A 63 -0.30 -27.58 -5.79
N LEU A 64 -1.07 -27.14 -4.80
CA LEU A 64 -1.21 -27.85 -3.53
C LEU A 64 -1.88 -29.22 -3.72
N TYR A 65 -2.88 -29.32 -4.60
CA TYR A 65 -3.54 -30.57 -4.94
C TYR A 65 -2.58 -31.54 -5.65
N THR A 66 -1.76 -31.04 -6.59
CA THR A 66 -0.70 -31.87 -7.21
C THR A 66 0.26 -32.44 -6.15
N MET A 67 0.71 -31.58 -5.23
CA MET A 67 1.60 -32.04 -4.14
C MET A 67 0.91 -33.08 -3.24
N TYR A 68 -0.40 -32.95 -2.99
CA TYR A 68 -1.18 -33.94 -2.25
C TYR A 68 -1.26 -35.27 -3.01
N LYS A 69 -1.56 -35.25 -4.31
CA LYS A 69 -1.60 -36.46 -5.16
C LYS A 69 -0.23 -37.16 -5.30
N MET A 70 0.87 -36.39 -5.16
CA MET A 70 2.24 -36.92 -5.09
C MET A 70 2.57 -37.49 -3.70
N ASN A 71 1.63 -37.56 -2.77
CA ASN A 71 1.83 -38.05 -1.39
C ASN A 71 2.87 -37.23 -0.59
N LEU A 72 3.02 -35.93 -0.88
CA LEU A 72 3.99 -35.07 -0.21
C LEU A 72 3.51 -34.52 1.13
N LEU A 73 2.32 -34.93 1.60
CA LEU A 73 1.82 -34.60 2.95
C LEU A 73 2.49 -35.50 3.99
N SER A 74 2.54 -36.81 3.74
CA SER A 74 3.14 -37.83 4.63
C SER A 74 4.52 -38.29 4.16
N GLY A 75 4.85 -38.09 2.88
CA GLY A 75 6.12 -38.48 2.27
C GLY A 75 7.29 -37.51 2.55
N GLY A 76 8.46 -37.89 2.00
CA GLY A 76 9.66 -37.05 2.01
C GLY A 76 9.58 -35.88 1.06
N ARG A 77 10.51 -34.91 1.20
CA ARG A 77 10.67 -33.82 0.23
C ARG A 77 11.14 -34.34 -1.12
N THR A 78 10.69 -33.70 -2.19
CA THR A 78 11.19 -33.95 -3.56
C THR A 78 11.71 -32.65 -4.17
N LYS A 79 12.44 -32.75 -5.28
CA LYS A 79 12.91 -31.55 -6.01
C LYS A 79 11.73 -30.70 -6.48
N SER A 80 11.84 -29.38 -6.30
CA SER A 80 10.80 -28.45 -6.71
C SER A 80 10.50 -28.56 -8.21
N ALA A 81 11.51 -28.82 -9.04
CA ALA A 81 11.33 -29.03 -10.49
C ALA A 81 10.40 -30.19 -10.82
N ASN A 82 10.43 -31.28 -10.01
CA ASN A 82 9.51 -32.42 -10.19
C ASN A 82 8.05 -32.01 -9.87
N ILE A 83 7.84 -31.26 -8.78
CA ILE A 83 6.51 -30.77 -8.42
C ILE A 83 5.97 -29.86 -9.51
N VAL A 84 6.79 -28.92 -10.01
CA VAL A 84 6.45 -28.00 -11.10
C VAL A 84 6.01 -28.77 -12.35
N GLY A 85 6.82 -29.76 -12.78
CA GLY A 85 6.51 -30.59 -13.94
C GLY A 85 5.18 -31.35 -13.80
N GLN A 86 4.89 -31.92 -12.63
CA GLN A 86 3.60 -32.60 -12.39
C GLN A 86 2.43 -31.62 -12.34
N THR A 87 2.66 -30.40 -11.82
CA THR A 87 1.60 -29.36 -11.73
C THR A 87 1.18 -28.86 -13.11
N MET A 88 2.07 -28.88 -14.11
CA MET A 88 1.74 -28.47 -15.49
C MET A 88 0.60 -29.29 -16.11
N ARG A 89 0.36 -30.51 -15.63
CA ARG A 89 -0.76 -31.34 -16.07
C ARG A 89 -2.13 -30.79 -15.67
N LEU A 90 -2.20 -29.98 -14.60
CA LEU A 90 -3.41 -29.29 -14.14
C LEU A 90 -3.39 -27.80 -14.50
N ASN A 91 -2.20 -27.20 -14.57
CA ASN A 91 -2.01 -25.76 -14.80
C ASN A 91 -1.19 -25.53 -16.08
N PRO A 92 -1.80 -25.24 -17.23
CA PRO A 92 -1.13 -25.10 -18.52
C PRO A 92 -0.40 -23.75 -18.67
N HIS A 93 0.37 -23.34 -17.65
CA HIS A 93 1.19 -22.14 -17.63
C HIS A 93 2.66 -22.49 -17.57
N GLY A 94 3.53 -21.49 -17.82
CA GLY A 94 4.98 -21.67 -17.78
C GLY A 94 5.47 -22.14 -16.40
N ASP A 95 6.52 -22.97 -16.40
CA ASP A 95 7.16 -23.54 -15.22
C ASP A 95 7.61 -22.45 -14.20
N ALA A 96 8.08 -21.32 -14.69
CA ALA A 96 8.47 -20.19 -13.85
C ALA A 96 7.30 -19.66 -13.00
N ALA A 97 6.09 -19.52 -13.57
CA ALA A 97 4.91 -19.03 -12.85
C ALA A 97 4.45 -20.03 -11.76
N ILE A 98 4.53 -21.34 -12.06
CA ILE A 98 4.19 -22.39 -11.09
C ILE A 98 5.23 -22.39 -9.95
N TYR A 99 6.52 -22.27 -10.27
CA TYR A 99 7.56 -22.22 -9.26
C TYR A 99 7.46 -20.96 -8.39
N GLU A 100 7.21 -19.80 -8.97
CA GLU A 100 6.96 -18.56 -8.20
C GLU A 100 5.77 -18.72 -7.24
N THR A 101 4.70 -19.37 -7.69
CA THR A 101 3.56 -19.70 -6.81
C THR A 101 4.00 -20.58 -5.63
N MET A 102 4.83 -21.60 -5.88
CA MET A 102 5.39 -22.45 -4.81
C MET A 102 6.27 -21.65 -3.85
N VAL A 103 7.10 -20.76 -4.36
CA VAL A 103 7.95 -19.86 -3.57
C VAL A 103 7.10 -19.03 -2.63
N ARG A 104 6.05 -18.37 -3.13
CA ARG A 104 5.15 -17.53 -2.31
C ARG A 104 4.43 -18.30 -1.21
N LEU A 105 4.07 -19.56 -1.43
CA LEU A 105 3.43 -20.42 -0.44
C LEU A 105 4.42 -21.07 0.54
N SER A 106 5.74 -20.89 0.34
CA SER A 106 6.78 -21.58 1.10
C SER A 106 7.14 -20.87 2.41
N LYS A 107 7.50 -21.68 3.39
CA LYS A 107 8.07 -21.22 4.66
C LYS A 107 9.37 -20.44 4.46
N GLY A 108 10.21 -20.84 3.51
CA GLY A 108 11.51 -20.22 3.26
C GLY A 108 11.43 -18.76 2.77
N TYR A 109 10.42 -18.44 1.97
CA TYR A 109 10.19 -17.10 1.45
C TYR A 109 9.61 -16.13 2.49
N GLY A 110 8.75 -16.63 3.38
CA GLY A 110 8.22 -15.84 4.49
C GLY A 110 7.12 -14.85 4.12
N ALA A 111 6.37 -15.09 3.03
CA ALA A 111 5.24 -14.24 2.63
C ALA A 111 3.95 -14.53 3.41
N LEU A 112 3.86 -15.66 4.11
CA LEU A 112 2.68 -16.10 4.86
C LEU A 112 3.05 -16.40 6.31
N LEU A 113 2.17 -16.04 7.24
CA LEU A 113 2.27 -16.48 8.65
C LEU A 113 2.08 -17.98 8.78
N THR A 114 1.15 -18.54 8.00
CA THR A 114 0.85 -19.97 7.94
C THR A 114 1.20 -20.49 6.54
N PRO A 115 2.46 -20.85 6.30
CA PRO A 115 2.90 -21.37 5.00
C PRO A 115 2.38 -22.78 4.75
N PHE A 116 2.08 -23.11 3.48
CA PHE A 116 1.57 -24.40 3.05
C PHE A 116 2.65 -25.33 2.48
N VAL A 117 3.79 -24.76 2.10
CA VAL A 117 4.91 -25.49 1.53
C VAL A 117 6.08 -25.49 2.51
N ASP A 118 6.46 -26.68 2.99
CA ASP A 118 7.67 -26.90 3.78
C ASP A 118 8.86 -27.05 2.83
N SER A 119 9.71 -26.03 2.83
CA SER A 119 10.78 -25.81 1.87
C SER A 119 12.16 -26.07 2.43
N LYS A 120 13.08 -26.58 1.57
CA LYS A 120 14.51 -26.76 1.86
C LYS A 120 15.35 -26.21 0.72
N GLY A 121 16.33 -25.37 1.05
CA GLY A 121 17.16 -24.63 0.10
C GLY A 121 16.83 -23.15 0.10
N ASN A 122 17.38 -22.40 -0.85
CA ASN A 122 17.15 -20.96 -0.96
C ASN A 122 15.85 -20.67 -1.73
N PHE A 123 14.84 -20.21 -1.02
CA PHE A 123 13.57 -19.75 -1.55
C PHE A 123 13.45 -18.23 -1.59
N GLY A 124 14.55 -17.48 -1.38
CA GLY A 124 14.54 -16.02 -1.29
C GLY A 124 13.89 -15.51 0.00
N LYS A 125 13.66 -14.20 0.03
CA LYS A 125 12.98 -13.50 1.15
C LYS A 125 12.00 -12.47 0.64
N VAL A 126 10.81 -12.43 1.22
CA VAL A 126 9.73 -11.49 0.82
C VAL A 126 10.11 -10.03 1.03
N PHE A 127 10.94 -9.76 2.01
CA PHE A 127 11.38 -8.41 2.39
C PHE A 127 12.60 -7.90 1.61
N SER A 128 13.15 -8.69 0.68
CA SER A 128 14.31 -8.30 -0.13
C SER A 128 14.12 -8.67 -1.60
N ARG A 129 14.37 -7.70 -2.47
CA ARG A 129 14.39 -7.87 -3.92
C ARG A 129 15.66 -8.61 -4.39
N ASP A 130 16.76 -8.39 -3.71
CA ASP A 130 18.08 -8.90 -4.08
C ASP A 130 18.30 -10.34 -3.59
N MET A 131 17.61 -10.74 -2.51
CA MET A 131 17.61 -12.12 -2.02
C MET A 131 16.63 -12.97 -2.82
N SER A 132 16.94 -13.20 -4.10
CA SER A 132 16.11 -14.03 -4.99
C SER A 132 16.24 -15.51 -4.69
N TYR A 133 15.24 -16.30 -5.10
CA TYR A 133 15.22 -17.74 -4.94
C TYR A 133 16.12 -18.47 -5.95
N ALA A 134 16.67 -19.61 -5.54
CA ALA A 134 17.46 -20.48 -6.42
C ALA A 134 16.56 -21.20 -7.44
N ALA A 135 17.13 -21.65 -8.55
CA ALA A 135 16.40 -22.44 -9.55
C ALA A 135 15.77 -23.71 -8.94
N SER A 136 14.60 -24.11 -9.44
CA SER A 136 13.78 -25.22 -8.93
C SER A 136 14.49 -26.57 -8.83
N ARG A 137 15.55 -26.78 -9.63
CA ARG A 137 16.38 -27.98 -9.58
C ARG A 137 17.26 -28.10 -8.32
N TYR A 138 17.53 -26.98 -7.63
CA TYR A 138 18.36 -26.95 -6.42
C TYR A 138 17.55 -26.99 -5.13
N THR A 139 16.26 -26.66 -5.18
CA THR A 139 15.38 -26.60 -4.02
C THR A 139 14.55 -27.87 -3.87
N GLU A 140 14.08 -28.15 -2.66
CA GLU A 140 13.21 -29.26 -2.32
C GLU A 140 12.02 -28.80 -1.53
N ALA A 141 10.87 -29.42 -1.74
CA ALA A 141 9.64 -29.07 -1.07
C ALA A 141 8.75 -30.27 -0.75
N LYS A 142 7.89 -30.12 0.23
CA LYS A 142 6.75 -30.96 0.55
C LYS A 142 5.62 -30.11 1.12
N LEU A 143 4.44 -30.67 1.34
CA LEU A 143 3.36 -29.99 2.03
C LEU A 143 3.69 -29.80 3.51
N ALA A 144 3.35 -28.61 4.04
CA ALA A 144 3.45 -28.33 5.46
C ALA A 144 2.36 -29.11 6.25
N PRO A 145 2.56 -29.41 7.54
CA PRO A 145 1.59 -30.15 8.35
C PRO A 145 0.19 -29.56 8.38
N ILE A 146 0.05 -28.23 8.31
CA ILE A 146 -1.25 -27.54 8.27
C ILE A 146 -2.12 -27.97 7.06
N CYS A 147 -1.51 -28.47 5.99
CA CYS A 147 -2.23 -28.95 4.81
C CYS A 147 -3.10 -30.19 5.12
N THR A 148 -2.91 -30.86 6.25
CA THR A 148 -3.86 -31.87 6.74
C THR A 148 -5.25 -31.28 6.92
N GLU A 149 -5.33 -30.03 7.34
CA GLU A 149 -6.60 -29.32 7.56
C GLU A 149 -7.21 -28.76 6.25
N LEU A 150 -6.45 -28.82 5.14
CA LEU A 150 -6.95 -28.50 3.80
C LEU A 150 -7.49 -29.72 3.07
N PHE A 151 -6.83 -30.89 3.23
CA PHE A 151 -7.09 -32.09 2.45
C PHE A 151 -7.76 -33.22 3.23
N GLY A 152 -7.87 -33.10 4.55
CA GLY A 152 -8.29 -34.23 5.42
C GLY A 152 -9.62 -34.88 5.08
N ASP A 153 -10.51 -34.15 4.42
CA ASP A 153 -11.85 -34.63 4.04
C ASP A 153 -12.03 -34.77 2.52
N ILE A 154 -11.00 -34.56 1.70
CA ILE A 154 -11.15 -34.42 0.24
C ILE A 154 -11.61 -35.69 -0.45
N ASP A 155 -11.24 -36.86 0.09
CA ASP A 155 -11.61 -38.17 -0.45
C ASP A 155 -13.01 -38.65 0.03
N SER A 156 -13.72 -37.82 0.77
CA SER A 156 -15.08 -38.10 1.32
C SER A 156 -16.19 -37.32 0.61
N ASP A 157 -16.03 -37.07 -0.69
CA ASP A 157 -16.99 -36.36 -1.55
C ASP A 157 -17.44 -34.98 -0.99
N THR A 158 -16.53 -34.29 -0.31
CA THR A 158 -16.84 -33.03 0.37
C THR A 158 -16.95 -31.82 -0.55
N VAL A 159 -16.29 -31.89 -1.71
CA VAL A 159 -16.20 -30.81 -2.72
C VAL A 159 -16.42 -31.37 -4.12
N ASP A 160 -16.80 -30.50 -5.04
CA ASP A 160 -16.96 -30.88 -6.44
C ASP A 160 -15.62 -31.01 -7.14
N PHE A 161 -15.54 -31.95 -8.06
CA PHE A 161 -14.40 -32.16 -8.95
C PHE A 161 -14.81 -31.79 -10.38
N VAL A 162 -14.01 -30.96 -11.02
CA VAL A 162 -14.18 -30.52 -12.41
C VAL A 162 -13.07 -31.10 -13.28
N ASP A 163 -13.31 -31.14 -14.57
CA ASP A 163 -12.29 -31.54 -15.52
C ASP A 163 -11.20 -30.45 -15.61
N ASN A 164 -9.94 -30.87 -15.74
CA ASN A 164 -8.84 -29.97 -16.03
C ASN A 164 -8.96 -29.40 -17.46
N TYR A 165 -8.02 -28.56 -17.87
CA TYR A 165 -8.07 -27.82 -19.14
C TYR A 165 -8.18 -28.68 -20.41
N ASP A 166 -7.75 -29.97 -20.37
CA ASP A 166 -7.77 -30.91 -21.50
C ASP A 166 -8.72 -32.10 -21.27
N GLY A 167 -9.44 -32.13 -20.16
CA GLY A 167 -10.36 -33.23 -19.82
C GLY A 167 -9.68 -34.55 -19.44
N SER A 168 -8.35 -34.58 -19.33
CA SER A 168 -7.60 -35.82 -19.03
C SER A 168 -7.59 -36.17 -17.55
N MET A 169 -7.83 -35.20 -16.67
CA MET A 169 -7.78 -35.36 -15.22
C MET A 169 -8.90 -34.55 -14.55
N LYS A 170 -9.20 -34.91 -13.30
CA LYS A 170 -10.10 -34.12 -12.46
C LYS A 170 -9.33 -33.36 -11.38
N GLU A 171 -9.79 -32.15 -11.11
CA GLU A 171 -9.27 -31.29 -10.07
C GLU A 171 -10.40 -30.79 -9.16
N PRO A 172 -10.12 -30.52 -7.86
CA PRO A 172 -11.14 -29.99 -6.96
C PRO A 172 -11.47 -28.54 -7.33
N ALA A 173 -12.76 -28.21 -7.39
CA ALA A 173 -13.23 -26.84 -7.59
C ALA A 173 -12.80 -25.94 -6.43
N LEU A 174 -12.94 -26.45 -5.18
CA LEU A 174 -12.51 -25.80 -3.94
C LEU A 174 -11.82 -26.81 -3.04
N LEU A 175 -11.02 -26.36 -2.07
CA LEU A 175 -10.45 -27.22 -1.03
C LEU A 175 -11.32 -27.20 0.24
N PRO A 176 -11.60 -28.34 0.89
CA PRO A 176 -12.48 -28.42 2.07
C PRO A 176 -11.76 -27.93 3.33
N THR A 177 -11.34 -26.66 3.35
CA THR A 177 -10.58 -26.08 4.45
C THR A 177 -11.34 -26.11 5.77
N ARG A 178 -10.69 -26.58 6.84
CA ARG A 178 -11.27 -26.67 8.18
C ARG A 178 -11.19 -25.40 9.00
N PHE A 179 -10.59 -24.33 8.44
CA PHE A 179 -10.52 -22.99 9.02
C PHE A 179 -10.70 -21.91 7.95
N PRO A 180 -11.14 -20.69 8.28
CA PRO A 180 -11.36 -19.60 7.33
C PRO A 180 -10.04 -19.10 6.71
N ASN A 181 -9.48 -19.89 5.81
CA ASN A 181 -8.18 -19.61 5.21
C ASN A 181 -8.15 -18.29 4.42
N VAL A 182 -9.28 -17.87 3.89
CA VAL A 182 -9.41 -16.58 3.20
C VAL A 182 -9.06 -15.37 4.08
N LEU A 183 -9.22 -15.47 5.40
CA LEU A 183 -8.78 -14.47 6.37
C LEU A 183 -7.36 -14.72 6.87
N VAL A 184 -6.91 -15.97 6.94
CA VAL A 184 -5.56 -16.31 7.43
C VAL A 184 -4.48 -15.96 6.41
N SER A 185 -4.71 -16.24 5.14
CA SER A 185 -3.73 -16.04 4.08
C SER A 185 -3.86 -14.67 3.43
N ALA A 186 -2.81 -13.85 3.57
CA ALA A 186 -2.72 -12.60 2.83
C ALA A 186 -2.83 -12.85 1.32
N ASN A 187 -3.65 -12.08 0.63
CA ASN A 187 -3.86 -12.19 -0.80
C ASN A 187 -3.75 -10.82 -1.49
N LEU A 188 -2.95 -10.78 -2.55
CA LEU A 188 -2.85 -9.64 -3.44
C LEU A 188 -3.16 -10.10 -4.86
N GLY A 189 -4.25 -9.62 -5.45
CA GLY A 189 -4.69 -9.94 -6.79
C GLY A 189 -5.06 -8.70 -7.58
N ILE A 190 -4.49 -8.53 -8.75
CA ILE A 190 -4.81 -7.44 -9.68
C ILE A 190 -5.52 -8.07 -10.87
N ALA A 191 -6.79 -7.73 -11.04
CA ALA A 191 -7.62 -8.15 -12.16
C ALA A 191 -7.91 -6.96 -13.08
N VAL A 192 -8.71 -7.18 -14.10
CA VAL A 192 -9.18 -6.13 -15.00
C VAL A 192 -10.36 -5.42 -14.35
N GLY A 193 -10.22 -4.13 -14.11
CA GLY A 193 -11.27 -3.29 -13.51
C GLY A 193 -11.50 -3.50 -12.01
N MET A 194 -10.82 -4.45 -11.37
CA MET A 194 -10.92 -4.69 -9.94
C MET A 194 -9.65 -5.32 -9.35
N ALA A 195 -9.52 -5.22 -8.05
CA ALA A 195 -8.42 -5.83 -7.31
C ALA A 195 -8.96 -6.54 -6.06
N SER A 196 -8.19 -7.51 -5.56
CA SER A 196 -8.38 -8.13 -4.25
C SER A 196 -7.12 -7.87 -3.43
N GLN A 197 -7.28 -7.29 -2.25
CA GLN A 197 -6.19 -7.04 -1.33
C GLN A 197 -6.66 -7.38 0.08
N ILE A 198 -6.36 -8.60 0.49
CA ILE A 198 -6.75 -9.15 1.79
C ILE A 198 -5.49 -9.19 2.65
N CYS A 199 -5.52 -8.47 3.77
CA CYS A 199 -4.49 -8.61 4.80
C CYS A 199 -4.65 -9.96 5.50
N GLY A 200 -3.54 -10.62 5.81
CA GLY A 200 -3.57 -11.83 6.60
C GLY A 200 -3.87 -11.54 8.07
N PHE A 201 -4.54 -12.48 8.72
CA PHE A 201 -4.80 -12.45 10.16
C PHE A 201 -4.14 -13.64 10.83
N ASN A 202 -3.95 -13.55 12.13
CA ASN A 202 -3.40 -14.65 12.93
C ASN A 202 -4.35 -15.85 12.93
N LEU A 203 -3.83 -17.05 12.65
CA LEU A 203 -4.62 -18.30 12.57
C LEU A 203 -5.39 -18.58 13.87
N GLU A 204 -4.75 -18.44 15.02
CA GLU A 204 -5.38 -18.69 16.30
C GLU A 204 -6.50 -17.70 16.58
N GLU A 205 -6.29 -16.40 16.31
CA GLU A 205 -7.29 -15.35 16.47
C GLU A 205 -8.49 -15.57 15.55
N VAL A 206 -8.27 -15.89 14.27
CA VAL A 206 -9.33 -16.21 13.31
C VAL A 206 -10.16 -17.41 13.79
N CYS A 207 -9.50 -18.48 14.25
CA CYS A 207 -10.21 -19.65 14.79
C CYS A 207 -11.03 -19.30 16.05
N ARG A 208 -10.46 -18.54 16.99
CA ARG A 208 -11.16 -18.08 18.21
C ARG A 208 -12.36 -17.21 17.88
N THR A 209 -12.19 -16.26 16.95
CA THR A 209 -13.27 -15.38 16.49
C THR A 209 -14.38 -16.19 15.82
N THR A 210 -14.03 -17.14 14.95
CA THR A 210 -15.01 -18.00 14.30
C THR A 210 -15.80 -18.84 15.30
N ILE A 211 -15.16 -19.36 16.34
CA ILE A 211 -15.83 -20.07 17.44
C ILE A 211 -16.80 -19.15 18.18
N ALA A 212 -16.33 -17.97 18.59
CA ALA A 212 -17.16 -17.00 19.30
C ALA A 212 -18.38 -16.55 18.45
N TYR A 213 -18.16 -16.31 17.16
CA TYR A 213 -19.20 -15.93 16.22
C TYR A 213 -20.23 -17.05 15.96
N LEU A 214 -19.80 -18.32 15.96
CA LEU A 214 -20.71 -19.48 15.87
C LEU A 214 -21.56 -19.67 17.14
N GLU A 215 -21.01 -19.30 18.31
CA GLU A 215 -21.70 -19.35 19.60
C GLU A 215 -22.64 -18.14 19.78
N ASP A 216 -22.21 -16.93 19.36
CA ASP A 216 -23.00 -15.69 19.38
C ASP A 216 -22.80 -14.88 18.07
N PRO A 217 -23.79 -14.83 17.18
CA PRO A 217 -23.71 -14.03 15.95
C PRO A 217 -23.55 -12.52 16.15
N ASN A 218 -23.82 -12.00 17.36
CA ASN A 218 -23.62 -10.59 17.71
C ASN A 218 -22.25 -10.31 18.37
N HIS A 219 -21.36 -11.30 18.39
CA HIS A 219 -20.03 -11.16 18.96
C HIS A 219 -19.26 -9.98 18.35
N ASP A 220 -18.64 -9.13 19.22
CA ASP A 220 -17.75 -8.07 18.77
C ASP A 220 -16.44 -8.68 18.22
N LEU A 221 -16.34 -8.72 16.90
CA LEU A 221 -15.22 -9.32 16.18
C LEU A 221 -13.86 -8.71 16.59
N LEU A 222 -13.83 -7.40 16.90
CA LEU A 222 -12.61 -6.72 17.32
C LEU A 222 -12.08 -7.17 18.68
N SER A 223 -12.93 -7.77 19.51
CA SER A 223 -12.52 -8.29 20.82
C SER A 223 -11.64 -9.54 20.72
N THR A 224 -11.81 -10.34 19.68
CA THR A 224 -11.06 -11.60 19.46
C THR A 224 -10.14 -11.57 18.24
N LEU A 225 -10.36 -10.65 17.32
CA LEU A 225 -9.54 -10.40 16.13
C LEU A 225 -9.20 -8.89 16.09
N PRO A 226 -8.24 -8.42 16.89
CA PRO A 226 -8.05 -6.99 17.09
C PRO A 226 -7.54 -6.27 15.84
N ALA A 227 -6.68 -6.91 15.04
CA ALA A 227 -6.07 -6.32 13.85
C ALA A 227 -5.45 -7.40 12.95
N PRO A 228 -5.08 -7.06 11.69
CA PRO A 228 -4.24 -7.89 10.85
C PRO A 228 -2.94 -8.31 11.53
N ASP A 229 -2.34 -9.40 11.05
CA ASP A 229 -1.03 -9.87 11.48
C ASP A 229 -0.16 -10.12 10.23
N PHE A 230 1.01 -9.50 10.18
CA PHE A 230 1.86 -9.54 8.98
C PHE A 230 3.09 -10.43 9.19
N PRO A 231 3.50 -11.23 8.20
CA PRO A 231 4.66 -12.12 8.32
C PRO A 231 6.00 -11.40 8.51
N THR A 232 6.11 -10.14 8.11
CA THR A 232 7.31 -9.31 8.33
C THR A 232 7.35 -8.65 9.70
N GLY A 233 6.28 -8.77 10.51
CA GLY A 233 6.17 -8.12 11.81
C GLY A 233 5.78 -6.64 11.70
N GLY A 234 6.51 -5.78 12.40
CA GLY A 234 6.21 -4.35 12.51
C GLY A 234 5.17 -4.02 13.58
N GLU A 235 4.67 -2.79 13.57
CA GLU A 235 3.66 -2.29 14.50
C GLU A 235 2.52 -1.61 13.75
N ILE A 236 1.28 -2.01 14.01
CA ILE A 236 0.10 -1.35 13.48
C ILE A 236 -0.19 -0.11 14.34
N LEU A 237 -0.35 1.03 13.68
CA LEU A 237 -0.91 2.24 14.29
C LEU A 237 -2.43 2.06 14.34
N TYR A 238 -2.92 1.61 15.49
CA TYR A 238 -4.29 1.15 15.66
C TYR A 238 -5.25 2.29 15.93
N ASP A 239 -6.25 2.41 15.07
CA ASP A 239 -7.45 3.19 15.25
C ASP A 239 -8.65 2.25 15.23
N ARG A 240 -9.48 2.27 16.30
CA ARG A 240 -10.62 1.35 16.45
C ARG A 240 -11.71 1.60 15.43
N ASP A 241 -11.97 2.86 15.10
CA ASP A 241 -13.06 3.23 14.19
C ASP A 241 -12.70 2.88 12.74
N GLU A 242 -11.45 3.16 12.33
CA GLU A 242 -10.92 2.72 11.03
C GLU A 242 -10.98 1.19 10.91
N MET A 243 -10.57 0.45 11.94
CA MET A 243 -10.60 -1.01 11.94
C MET A 243 -12.02 -1.56 11.90
N ALA A 244 -12.96 -0.97 12.65
CA ALA A 244 -14.38 -1.34 12.62
C ALA A 244 -14.99 -1.09 11.23
N GLN A 245 -14.58 -0.01 10.56
CA GLN A 245 -15.00 0.26 9.18
C GLN A 245 -14.50 -0.82 8.22
N ILE A 246 -13.22 -1.21 8.30
CA ILE A 246 -12.65 -2.30 7.48
C ILE A 246 -13.41 -3.60 7.71
N TYR A 247 -13.69 -3.95 8.96
CA TYR A 247 -14.40 -5.19 9.32
C TYR A 247 -15.85 -5.20 8.81
N ARG A 248 -16.50 -4.05 8.75
CA ARG A 248 -17.85 -3.91 8.24
C ARG A 248 -17.92 -3.89 6.70
N THR A 249 -16.98 -3.24 6.03
CA THR A 249 -17.07 -2.94 4.59
C THR A 249 -16.09 -3.70 3.71
N GLY A 250 -15.07 -4.33 4.29
CA GLY A 250 -13.94 -4.93 3.58
C GLY A 250 -13.01 -3.91 2.92
N ARG A 251 -13.17 -2.61 3.20
CA ARG A 251 -12.40 -1.51 2.58
C ARG A 251 -11.83 -0.57 3.62
N GLY A 252 -10.61 -0.10 3.38
CA GLY A 252 -9.91 0.86 4.21
C GLY A 252 -8.40 0.73 4.07
N SER A 253 -7.66 1.23 5.04
CA SER A 253 -6.21 1.10 5.06
C SER A 253 -5.70 0.92 6.49
N VAL A 254 -4.64 0.13 6.64
CA VAL A 254 -3.99 -0.12 7.92
C VAL A 254 -2.57 0.42 7.84
N LYS A 255 -2.22 1.36 8.72
CA LYS A 255 -0.85 1.89 8.80
C LYS A 255 0.03 0.95 9.60
N VAL A 256 1.16 0.58 9.02
CA VAL A 256 2.16 -0.29 9.65
C VAL A 256 3.50 0.42 9.65
N ARG A 257 4.16 0.46 10.79
CA ARG A 257 5.52 1.00 10.91
C ARG A 257 6.54 -0.07 11.26
N ALA A 258 7.80 0.17 10.89
CA ALA A 258 8.93 -0.67 11.21
C ALA A 258 9.19 -0.73 12.72
N ARG A 259 9.79 -1.84 13.17
CA ARG A 259 10.38 -1.95 14.50
C ARG A 259 11.87 -1.69 14.46
N TRP A 260 12.34 -0.97 15.44
CA TRP A 260 13.71 -0.54 15.53
C TRP A 260 14.22 -0.51 16.97
N ARG A 261 15.52 -0.42 17.12
CA ARG A 261 16.20 -0.19 18.41
C ARG A 261 17.40 0.69 18.21
N HIS A 262 17.73 1.47 19.22
CA HIS A 262 18.97 2.24 19.26
C HIS A 262 20.07 1.42 19.92
N LEU A 263 21.25 1.39 19.31
CA LEU A 263 22.48 0.81 19.85
C LEU A 263 23.44 1.93 20.27
N PRO A 264 23.40 2.41 21.56
CA PRO A 264 24.10 3.62 21.98
C PRO A 264 25.62 3.54 21.84
N LYS A 265 26.21 2.36 22.04
CA LYS A 265 27.67 2.16 21.97
C LYS A 265 28.22 2.40 20.56
N GLU A 266 27.44 2.05 19.56
CA GLU A 266 27.82 2.13 18.14
C GLU A 266 27.23 3.36 17.48
N ASN A 267 26.31 4.05 18.16
CA ASN A 267 25.51 5.18 17.66
C ASN A 267 24.73 4.83 16.38
N ILE A 268 24.09 3.63 16.40
CA ILE A 268 23.38 3.05 15.27
C ILE A 268 21.90 2.89 15.62
N ILE A 269 21.03 3.17 14.65
CA ILE A 269 19.65 2.71 14.64
C ILE A 269 19.62 1.39 13.87
N GLU A 270 19.22 0.30 14.54
CA GLU A 270 19.00 -0.99 13.92
C GLU A 270 17.50 -1.20 13.69
N ILE A 271 17.09 -1.38 12.43
CA ILE A 271 15.73 -1.76 12.04
C ILE A 271 15.72 -3.27 11.80
N TYR A 272 14.85 -4.00 12.53
CA TYR A 272 14.78 -5.45 12.48
C TYR A 272 13.44 -6.01 11.99
N GLU A 273 12.42 -5.17 11.80
CA GLU A 273 11.15 -5.49 11.13
C GLU A 273 10.70 -4.31 10.29
N ILE A 274 10.18 -4.57 9.08
CA ILE A 274 9.69 -3.55 8.16
C ILE A 274 8.24 -3.85 7.74
N PRO A 275 7.47 -2.84 7.27
CA PRO A 275 6.13 -3.05 6.74
C PRO A 275 6.12 -4.10 5.61
N TYR A 276 5.06 -4.90 5.55
CA TYR A 276 4.89 -5.96 4.55
C TYR A 276 4.82 -5.44 3.10
N SER A 277 4.47 -4.17 2.93
CA SER A 277 4.32 -3.49 1.64
C SER A 277 5.64 -3.05 1.00
N THR A 278 6.78 -3.14 1.72
CA THR A 278 8.07 -2.61 1.26
C THR A 278 9.19 -3.63 1.32
N THR A 279 10.35 -3.28 0.74
CA THR A 279 11.58 -4.09 0.78
C THR A 279 12.74 -3.27 1.36
N VAL A 280 13.78 -3.97 1.81
CA VAL A 280 15.00 -3.35 2.36
C VAL A 280 15.61 -2.38 1.37
N GLU A 281 15.72 -2.79 0.11
CA GLU A 281 16.33 -1.98 -0.95
C GLU A 281 15.52 -0.71 -1.24
N ALA A 282 14.19 -0.80 -1.22
CA ALA A 282 13.33 0.37 -1.41
C ALA A 282 13.51 1.40 -0.29
N VAL A 283 13.74 0.93 0.94
CA VAL A 283 14.06 1.81 2.08
C VAL A 283 15.44 2.45 1.90
N ILE A 284 16.47 1.66 1.54
CA ILE A 284 17.84 2.14 1.31
C ILE A 284 17.86 3.20 0.20
N ASP A 285 17.24 2.89 -0.95
CA ASP A 285 17.16 3.80 -2.09
C ASP A 285 16.52 5.13 -1.69
N LYS A 286 15.42 5.08 -0.91
CA LYS A 286 14.71 6.28 -0.46
C LYS A 286 15.53 7.10 0.55
N VAL A 287 16.19 6.45 1.50
CA VAL A 287 17.08 7.14 2.46
C VAL A 287 18.24 7.79 1.73
N ALA A 288 18.87 7.11 0.76
CA ALA A 288 19.95 7.67 -0.04
C ALA A 288 19.52 8.90 -0.84
N GLU A 289 18.32 8.87 -1.42
CA GLU A 289 17.71 10.03 -2.10
C GLU A 289 17.57 11.22 -1.14
N LEU A 290 17.01 10.97 0.06
CA LEU A 290 16.79 12.01 1.06
C LEU A 290 18.08 12.60 1.65
N VAL A 291 19.12 11.77 1.82
CA VAL A 291 20.45 12.23 2.24
C VAL A 291 21.08 13.11 1.16
N LYS A 292 21.01 12.70 -0.12
CA LYS A 292 21.47 13.51 -1.26
C LYS A 292 20.73 14.84 -1.38
N ALA A 293 19.42 14.83 -1.11
CA ALA A 293 18.59 16.03 -1.09
C ALA A 293 18.79 16.90 0.16
N GLY A 294 19.67 16.51 1.11
CA GLY A 294 19.95 17.25 2.34
C GLY A 294 18.82 17.22 3.38
N LYS A 295 17.80 16.36 3.22
CA LYS A 295 16.66 16.24 4.13
C LYS A 295 16.93 15.35 5.35
N LEU A 296 17.91 14.44 5.25
CA LEU A 296 18.39 13.56 6.33
C LEU A 296 19.88 13.79 6.56
N ARG A 297 20.22 14.94 7.12
CA ARG A 297 21.62 15.33 7.39
C ARG A 297 22.24 14.59 8.57
N GLU A 298 21.41 14.04 9.44
CA GLU A 298 21.77 13.32 10.66
C GLU A 298 22.31 11.91 10.37
N VAL A 299 21.97 11.34 9.22
CA VAL A 299 22.43 10.02 8.79
C VAL A 299 23.84 10.15 8.22
N ALA A 300 24.75 9.29 8.67
CA ALA A 300 26.13 9.21 8.18
C ALA A 300 26.27 8.12 7.11
N ASP A 301 25.72 6.92 7.38
CA ASP A 301 25.77 5.76 6.47
C ASP A 301 24.57 4.85 6.72
N MET A 302 24.31 3.93 5.79
CA MET A 302 23.25 2.92 5.90
C MET A 302 23.72 1.62 5.26
N ARG A 303 23.57 0.51 6.00
CA ARG A 303 24.02 -0.82 5.57
C ARG A 303 22.95 -1.87 5.79
N ASP A 304 22.86 -2.82 4.86
CA ASP A 304 22.10 -4.05 5.05
C ASP A 304 23.02 -5.12 5.69
N GLU A 305 22.76 -5.45 6.94
CA GLU A 305 23.44 -6.46 7.72
C GLU A 305 22.56 -7.70 7.95
N THR A 306 21.55 -7.90 7.10
CA THR A 306 20.64 -9.03 7.14
C THR A 306 21.38 -10.37 7.04
N ASP A 307 21.16 -11.24 8.00
CA ASP A 307 21.80 -12.55 8.08
C ASP A 307 20.75 -13.68 8.33
N LEU A 308 21.23 -14.87 8.68
CA LEU A 308 20.37 -16.01 8.98
C LEU A 308 19.49 -15.79 10.23
N SER A 309 19.84 -14.86 11.11
CA SER A 309 19.04 -14.54 12.31
C SER A 309 17.84 -13.61 12.00
N GLY A 310 17.84 -12.96 10.85
CA GLY A 310 16.74 -12.11 10.40
C GLY A 310 17.20 -10.81 9.73
N LEU A 311 16.23 -9.94 9.49
CA LEU A 311 16.45 -8.62 8.91
C LEU A 311 17.22 -7.74 9.89
N LYS A 312 18.27 -7.07 9.40
CA LYS A 312 19.04 -6.05 10.11
C LYS A 312 19.44 -4.95 9.15
N LEU A 313 18.81 -3.81 9.27
CA LEU A 313 19.16 -2.61 8.54
C LEU A 313 19.77 -1.61 9.51
N ALA A 314 21.08 -1.36 9.38
CA ALA A 314 21.87 -0.50 10.27
C ALA A 314 21.96 0.92 9.67
N ILE A 315 21.58 1.92 10.45
CA ILE A 315 21.69 3.33 10.09
C ILE A 315 22.67 4.02 11.07
N ASP A 316 23.83 4.41 10.59
CA ASP A 316 24.84 5.14 11.36
C ASP A 316 24.43 6.60 11.52
N LEU A 317 24.41 7.08 12.74
CA LEU A 317 24.08 8.45 13.06
C LEU A 317 25.33 9.31 13.20
N LYS A 318 25.23 10.58 12.79
CA LYS A 318 26.26 11.58 13.12
C LYS A 318 26.24 11.92 14.61
N ARG A 319 27.37 12.35 15.13
CA ARG A 319 27.49 12.76 16.55
C ARG A 319 26.49 13.87 16.89
N GLY A 320 25.76 13.68 17.98
CA GLY A 320 24.75 14.63 18.46
C GLY A 320 23.38 14.53 17.81
N ALA A 321 23.16 13.57 16.90
CA ALA A 321 21.84 13.29 16.37
C ALA A 321 20.99 12.56 17.42
N ASP A 322 19.73 12.97 17.56
CA ASP A 322 18.73 12.30 18.40
C ASP A 322 18.08 11.15 17.61
N PRO A 323 18.25 9.87 18.03
CA PRO A 323 17.71 8.72 17.31
C PRO A 323 16.19 8.75 17.17
N GLU A 324 15.46 9.22 18.18
CA GLU A 324 13.99 9.31 18.14
C GLU A 324 13.51 10.30 17.08
N GLN A 325 14.13 11.47 17.02
CA GLN A 325 13.80 12.48 15.99
C GLN A 325 14.15 12.00 14.59
N VAL A 326 15.28 11.31 14.44
CA VAL A 326 15.66 10.73 13.15
C VAL A 326 14.65 9.67 12.71
N MET A 327 14.22 8.78 13.63
CA MET A 327 13.21 7.77 13.31
C MET A 327 11.85 8.38 12.95
N GLN A 328 11.43 9.44 13.64
CA GLN A 328 10.19 10.15 13.27
C GLN A 328 10.26 10.74 11.85
N LYS A 329 11.41 11.32 11.45
CA LYS A 329 11.65 11.77 10.07
C LYS A 329 11.60 10.59 9.08
N LEU A 330 12.26 9.49 9.41
CA LEU A 330 12.27 8.28 8.59
C LEU A 330 10.88 7.69 8.40
N PHE A 331 10.08 7.58 9.44
CA PHE A 331 8.68 7.11 9.36
C PHE A 331 7.81 7.97 8.44
N ARG A 332 8.08 9.25 8.38
CA ARG A 332 7.28 10.17 7.55
C ARG A 332 7.75 10.26 6.10
N LEU A 333 9.04 10.13 5.86
CA LEU A 333 9.66 10.40 4.55
C LEU A 333 10.01 9.12 3.76
N THR A 334 9.92 7.96 4.39
CA THR A 334 10.32 6.67 3.81
C THR A 334 9.24 5.60 3.99
N PRO A 335 9.33 4.47 3.27
CA PRO A 335 8.41 3.34 3.44
C PRO A 335 8.56 2.58 4.78
N LEU A 336 9.34 3.07 5.74
CA LEU A 336 9.40 2.50 7.10
C LEU A 336 8.10 2.67 7.89
N CYS A 337 7.23 3.58 7.46
CA CYS A 337 5.82 3.61 7.85
C CYS A 337 4.99 3.71 6.58
N ASP A 338 4.19 2.70 6.32
CA ASP A 338 3.41 2.60 5.09
C ASP A 338 1.98 2.13 5.37
N SER A 339 1.08 2.37 4.43
CA SER A 339 -0.33 2.02 4.53
C SER A 339 -0.63 0.79 3.67
N PHE A 340 -1.10 -0.29 4.30
CA PHE A 340 -1.64 -1.44 3.60
C PHE A 340 -3.11 -1.17 3.26
N ALA A 341 -3.44 -1.01 1.98
CA ALA A 341 -4.81 -0.84 1.53
C ALA A 341 -5.57 -2.17 1.65
N CYS A 342 -6.77 -2.15 2.21
CA CYS A 342 -7.67 -3.29 2.31
C CYS A 342 -8.78 -3.20 1.26
N ASN A 343 -8.98 -4.29 0.52
CA ASN A 343 -10.08 -4.49 -0.41
C ASN A 343 -10.41 -5.99 -0.45
N PHE A 344 -11.30 -6.43 0.44
CA PHE A 344 -11.62 -7.85 0.64
C PHE A 344 -12.60 -8.34 -0.43
N ASN A 345 -12.09 -8.38 -1.67
CA ASN A 345 -12.82 -8.85 -2.83
C ASN A 345 -12.58 -10.36 -2.99
N ILE A 346 -13.65 -11.15 -2.91
CA ILE A 346 -13.61 -12.62 -2.89
C ILE A 346 -14.66 -13.13 -3.88
N LEU A 347 -14.38 -14.25 -4.53
CA LEU A 347 -15.35 -14.93 -5.38
C LEU A 347 -16.26 -15.81 -4.54
N ILE A 348 -17.57 -15.57 -4.67
CA ILE A 348 -18.61 -16.43 -4.12
C ILE A 348 -19.41 -16.98 -5.29
N ALA A 349 -19.35 -18.28 -5.49
CA ALA A 349 -19.98 -18.97 -6.64
C ALA A 349 -19.62 -18.28 -7.98
N GLY A 350 -18.33 -17.93 -8.17
CA GLY A 350 -17.81 -17.29 -9.38
C GLY A 350 -18.11 -15.79 -9.51
N ASN A 351 -18.78 -15.17 -8.55
CA ASN A 351 -19.10 -13.74 -8.58
C ASN A 351 -18.21 -12.95 -7.60
N PRO A 352 -17.49 -11.91 -8.03
CA PRO A 352 -16.68 -11.09 -7.16
C PRO A 352 -17.54 -10.21 -6.24
N ARG A 353 -17.29 -10.30 -4.93
CA ARG A 353 -17.98 -9.52 -3.91
C ARG A 353 -16.97 -8.94 -2.92
N VAL A 354 -17.09 -7.65 -2.61
CA VAL A 354 -16.34 -7.02 -1.53
C VAL A 354 -17.15 -7.18 -0.26
N MET A 355 -16.57 -7.82 0.74
CA MET A 355 -17.28 -8.23 1.94
C MET A 355 -16.52 -7.86 3.20
N GLY A 356 -17.25 -7.54 4.26
CA GLY A 356 -16.70 -7.39 5.60
C GLY A 356 -16.31 -8.74 6.22
N VAL A 357 -15.58 -8.68 7.35
CA VAL A 357 -15.11 -9.91 8.02
C VAL A 357 -16.26 -10.79 8.47
N GLY A 358 -17.34 -10.20 9.00
CA GLY A 358 -18.55 -10.95 9.40
C GLY A 358 -19.20 -11.67 8.23
N GLU A 359 -19.40 -10.99 7.10
CA GLU A 359 -19.96 -11.60 5.89
C GLU A 359 -19.07 -12.72 5.34
N ILE A 360 -17.75 -12.58 5.41
CA ILE A 360 -16.80 -13.62 5.02
C ILE A 360 -16.94 -14.85 5.93
N LEU A 361 -17.10 -14.64 7.23
CA LEU A 361 -17.32 -15.74 8.18
C LEU A 361 -18.66 -16.44 7.92
N ASP A 362 -19.73 -15.70 7.63
CA ASP A 362 -21.04 -16.29 7.28
C ASP A 362 -20.94 -17.18 6.05
N GLU A 363 -20.34 -16.71 4.96
CA GLU A 363 -20.17 -17.47 3.73
C GLU A 363 -19.25 -18.68 3.94
N TRP A 364 -18.15 -18.53 4.69
CA TRP A 364 -17.28 -19.66 5.00
C TRP A 364 -17.98 -20.70 5.89
N ILE A 365 -18.74 -20.28 6.90
CA ILE A 365 -19.47 -21.18 7.78
C ILE A 365 -20.53 -21.96 6.98
N ALA A 366 -21.28 -21.27 6.11
CA ALA A 366 -22.28 -21.89 5.25
C ALA A 366 -21.64 -22.96 4.37
N TRP A 367 -20.55 -22.62 3.71
CA TRP A 367 -19.78 -23.54 2.87
C TRP A 367 -19.16 -24.70 3.67
N ARG A 368 -18.56 -24.45 4.84
CA ARG A 368 -18.01 -25.53 5.68
C ARG A 368 -19.09 -26.47 6.21
N MET A 369 -20.25 -25.94 6.57
CA MET A 369 -21.40 -26.78 6.97
C MET A 369 -21.80 -27.73 5.84
N GLU A 370 -21.77 -27.28 4.58
CA GLU A 370 -22.07 -28.15 3.44
C GLU A 370 -20.98 -29.21 3.24
N CYS A 371 -19.71 -28.87 3.34
CA CYS A 371 -18.62 -29.85 3.31
C CYS A 371 -18.80 -30.95 4.38
N ILE A 372 -19.16 -30.56 5.60
CA ILE A 372 -19.40 -31.52 6.70
C ILE A 372 -20.64 -32.38 6.40
N ARG A 373 -21.72 -31.78 5.88
CA ARG A 373 -22.93 -32.52 5.51
C ARG A 373 -22.63 -33.59 4.46
N ARG A 374 -21.86 -33.24 3.41
CA ARG A 374 -21.43 -34.15 2.36
C ARG A 374 -20.57 -35.28 2.91
N ARG A 375 -19.56 -34.94 3.76
CA ARG A 375 -18.73 -35.93 4.46
C ARG A 375 -19.56 -36.91 5.27
N VAL A 376 -20.48 -36.41 6.12
CA VAL A 376 -21.30 -37.24 6.97
C VAL A 376 -22.24 -38.11 6.13
N PHE A 377 -22.76 -37.57 5.04
CA PHE A 377 -23.57 -38.35 4.11
C PHE A 377 -22.78 -39.46 3.41
N PHE A 378 -21.56 -39.16 2.96
CA PHE A 378 -20.66 -40.15 2.37
C PHE A 378 -20.33 -41.27 3.37
N ASP A 379 -19.99 -40.93 4.61
CA ASP A 379 -19.73 -41.90 5.67
C ASP A 379 -20.97 -42.74 5.99
N LEU A 380 -22.14 -42.10 6.03
CA LEU A 380 -23.43 -42.77 6.22
C LEU A 380 -23.67 -43.81 5.11
N GLN A 381 -23.54 -43.43 3.83
CA GLN A 381 -23.70 -44.33 2.70
C GLN A 381 -22.75 -45.51 2.76
N LYS A 382 -21.49 -45.25 3.07
CA LYS A 382 -20.47 -46.29 3.24
C LYS A 382 -20.79 -47.26 4.37
N LYS A 383 -21.26 -46.75 5.52
CA LYS A 383 -21.65 -47.57 6.66
C LYS A 383 -22.93 -48.34 6.38
N ARG A 384 -23.95 -47.72 5.72
CA ARG A 384 -25.15 -48.39 5.29
C ARG A 384 -24.86 -49.54 4.32
N ALA A 385 -23.99 -49.31 3.32
CA ALA A 385 -23.57 -50.36 2.40
C ALA A 385 -22.91 -51.54 3.13
N LYS A 386 -22.04 -51.23 4.12
CA LYS A 386 -21.40 -52.23 4.95
C LYS A 386 -22.40 -53.00 5.82
N LEU A 387 -23.33 -52.29 6.47
CA LEU A 387 -24.41 -52.88 7.27
C LEU A 387 -25.26 -53.80 6.43
N HIS A 388 -25.63 -53.40 5.22
CA HIS A 388 -26.40 -54.19 4.29
C HIS A 388 -25.75 -55.55 3.96
N LEU A 389 -24.41 -55.51 3.70
CA LEU A 389 -23.65 -56.76 3.50
C LEU A 389 -23.61 -57.67 4.75
N LEU A 390 -23.47 -57.06 5.94
CA LEU A 390 -23.44 -57.84 7.20
C LEU A 390 -24.83 -58.41 7.56
N GLN A 391 -25.90 -57.71 7.23
CA GLN A 391 -27.27 -58.21 7.42
C GLN A 391 -27.54 -59.43 6.53
N GLY A 392 -27.10 -59.44 5.26
CA GLY A 392 -27.15 -60.61 4.40
C GLY A 392 -26.34 -61.77 4.96
N LEU A 393 -25.13 -61.50 5.45
CA LEU A 393 -24.30 -62.52 6.13
C LEU A 393 -25.01 -63.07 7.37
N GLY A 394 -25.65 -62.21 8.18
CA GLY A 394 -26.39 -62.63 9.38
C GLY A 394 -27.48 -63.63 9.09
N ARG A 395 -28.23 -63.47 7.98
CA ARG A 395 -29.27 -64.41 7.56
C ARG A 395 -28.67 -65.79 7.24
N ILE A 396 -27.51 -65.84 6.62
CA ILE A 396 -26.84 -67.11 6.30
C ILE A 396 -26.23 -67.77 7.55
N LEU A 397 -25.68 -66.96 8.46
CA LEU A 397 -25.10 -67.50 9.71
C LEU A 397 -26.12 -68.17 10.63
N LEU A 398 -27.43 -67.86 10.45
CA LEU A 398 -28.52 -68.57 11.15
C LEU A 398 -28.71 -70.02 10.65
N ASP A 399 -28.34 -70.32 9.38
CA ASP A 399 -28.47 -71.64 8.78
C ASP A 399 -27.33 -71.89 7.77
N ILE A 400 -26.15 -72.06 8.31
CA ILE A 400 -24.92 -72.23 7.52
C ILE A 400 -24.91 -73.50 6.72
N ASP A 401 -25.41 -74.59 7.30
CA ASP A 401 -25.46 -75.91 6.65
C ASP A 401 -26.28 -75.87 5.38
N ARG A 402 -27.40 -75.14 5.41
CA ARG A 402 -28.25 -74.92 4.24
C ARG A 402 -27.50 -74.11 3.15
N ALA A 403 -26.71 -73.08 3.55
CA ALA A 403 -25.94 -72.28 2.59
C ALA A 403 -24.87 -73.11 1.91
N ILE A 404 -24.12 -73.91 2.69
CA ILE A 404 -23.14 -74.84 2.16
C ILE A 404 -23.78 -75.90 1.24
N ALA A 405 -24.96 -76.39 1.62
CA ALA A 405 -25.70 -77.37 0.80
C ALA A 405 -26.14 -76.76 -0.56
N ILE A 406 -26.64 -75.52 -0.56
CA ILE A 406 -26.99 -74.82 -1.79
C ILE A 406 -25.78 -74.68 -2.69
N ILE A 407 -24.65 -74.17 -2.20
CA ILE A 407 -23.44 -73.98 -2.98
C ILE A 407 -22.93 -75.31 -3.54
N ARG A 408 -22.88 -76.32 -2.72
CA ARG A 408 -22.34 -77.66 -3.10
C ARG A 408 -23.21 -78.39 -4.12
N ASN A 409 -24.53 -78.21 -4.06
CA ASN A 409 -25.47 -78.89 -4.95
C ASN A 409 -25.79 -78.11 -6.23
N THR A 410 -25.22 -76.90 -6.39
CA THR A 410 -25.37 -76.08 -7.61
C THR A 410 -24.39 -76.63 -8.68
N GLU A 411 -24.90 -76.97 -9.86
CA GLU A 411 -24.13 -77.58 -10.94
C GLU A 411 -23.23 -76.56 -11.68
N ARG A 412 -23.66 -75.31 -11.81
CA ARG A 412 -22.93 -74.25 -12.53
C ARG A 412 -22.55 -73.12 -11.57
N GLU A 413 -21.33 -72.61 -11.70
CA GLU A 413 -20.84 -71.47 -10.92
C GLU A 413 -21.76 -70.22 -11.04
N ALA A 414 -22.24 -69.94 -12.24
CA ALA A 414 -23.13 -68.81 -12.51
C ALA A 414 -24.48 -68.87 -11.76
N ASP A 415 -24.95 -70.07 -11.37
CA ASP A 415 -26.23 -70.27 -10.70
C ASP A 415 -26.10 -70.22 -9.15
N VAL A 416 -24.87 -70.15 -8.61
CA VAL A 416 -24.64 -70.10 -7.15
C VAL A 416 -25.28 -68.87 -6.52
N VAL A 417 -25.04 -67.69 -7.11
CA VAL A 417 -25.59 -66.42 -6.61
C VAL A 417 -27.11 -66.39 -6.68
N PRO A 418 -27.77 -66.74 -7.82
CA PRO A 418 -29.23 -66.85 -7.90
C PRO A 418 -29.84 -67.83 -6.88
N ASN A 419 -29.19 -68.98 -6.68
CA ASN A 419 -29.69 -69.99 -5.72
C ASN A 419 -29.56 -69.53 -4.26
N LEU A 420 -28.48 -68.80 -3.91
CA LEU A 420 -28.37 -68.15 -2.59
C LEU A 420 -29.36 -67.08 -2.37
N MET A 421 -29.63 -66.28 -3.41
CA MET A 421 -30.70 -65.24 -3.37
C MET A 421 -32.07 -65.84 -3.05
N ALA A 422 -32.48 -66.86 -3.79
CA ALA A 422 -33.74 -67.59 -3.60
C ALA A 422 -33.80 -68.32 -2.25
N GLY A 423 -32.70 -68.87 -1.79
CA GLY A 423 -32.63 -69.70 -0.57
C GLY A 423 -32.70 -68.86 0.74
N PHE A 424 -32.20 -67.64 0.73
CA PHE A 424 -32.07 -66.78 1.93
C PHE A 424 -32.77 -65.42 1.81
N ASP A 425 -33.50 -65.19 0.74
CA ASP A 425 -34.09 -63.85 0.44
C ASP A 425 -33.05 -62.74 0.48
N LEU A 426 -31.98 -62.96 -0.26
CA LEU A 426 -30.86 -62.03 -0.41
C LEU A 426 -30.94 -61.30 -1.75
N ASP A 427 -30.44 -60.07 -1.79
CA ASP A 427 -30.15 -59.45 -3.06
C ASP A 427 -28.81 -59.93 -3.66
N GLU A 428 -28.57 -59.55 -4.92
CA GLU A 428 -27.40 -59.96 -5.67
C GLU A 428 -26.06 -59.54 -4.99
N VAL A 429 -26.03 -58.32 -4.41
CA VAL A 429 -24.85 -57.77 -3.75
C VAL A 429 -24.53 -58.54 -2.47
N GLN A 430 -25.55 -58.86 -1.68
CA GLN A 430 -25.40 -59.69 -0.47
C GLN A 430 -25.01 -61.10 -0.82
N ALA A 431 -25.65 -61.71 -1.82
CA ALA A 431 -25.36 -63.10 -2.24
C ALA A 431 -23.91 -63.26 -2.79
N ASN A 432 -23.43 -62.32 -3.60
CA ASN A 432 -22.05 -62.27 -4.06
C ASN A 432 -21.08 -62.18 -2.90
N PHE A 433 -21.31 -61.23 -1.95
CA PHE A 433 -20.45 -61.06 -0.78
C PHE A 433 -20.34 -62.34 0.05
N VAL A 434 -21.43 -63.04 0.20
CA VAL A 434 -21.48 -64.32 0.94
C VAL A 434 -20.79 -65.44 0.20
N ALA A 435 -21.01 -65.54 -1.13
CA ALA A 435 -20.35 -66.56 -1.96
C ALA A 435 -18.79 -66.47 -1.91
N GLU A 436 -18.25 -65.28 -1.72
CA GLU A 436 -16.82 -65.01 -1.62
C GLU A 436 -16.23 -65.23 -0.21
N ILE A 437 -17.05 -65.59 0.79
CA ILE A 437 -16.55 -65.78 2.16
C ILE A 437 -15.62 -66.98 2.24
N LYS A 438 -14.45 -66.80 2.79
CA LYS A 438 -13.46 -67.86 3.06
C LYS A 438 -14.03 -68.82 4.12
N LEU A 439 -14.01 -70.12 3.89
CA LEU A 439 -14.48 -71.15 4.82
C LEU A 439 -13.96 -70.98 6.25
N ARG A 440 -12.72 -70.54 6.44
CA ARG A 440 -12.15 -70.26 7.76
C ARG A 440 -12.87 -69.15 8.55
N ASN A 441 -13.64 -68.32 7.87
CA ASN A 441 -14.38 -67.23 8.49
C ASN A 441 -15.81 -67.66 8.92
N ILE A 442 -16.16 -68.93 8.80
CA ILE A 442 -17.46 -69.49 9.22
C ILE A 442 -17.33 -70.11 10.64
N ASN A 443 -16.55 -69.54 11.53
CA ASN A 443 -16.40 -70.02 12.89
C ASN A 443 -17.20 -69.13 13.89
N ARG A 444 -17.47 -69.65 15.07
CA ARG A 444 -18.27 -68.99 16.12
C ARG A 444 -17.69 -67.64 16.52
N GLU A 445 -16.39 -67.50 16.59
CA GLU A 445 -15.71 -66.27 16.95
C GLU A 445 -15.97 -65.15 15.89
N TYR A 446 -15.85 -65.50 14.61
CA TYR A 446 -16.14 -64.59 13.50
C TYR A 446 -17.60 -64.15 13.50
N ILE A 447 -18.53 -65.04 13.77
CA ILE A 447 -19.96 -64.73 13.85
C ILE A 447 -20.23 -63.68 14.96
N LEU A 448 -19.73 -63.97 16.20
CA LEU A 448 -19.90 -63.05 17.34
C LEU A 448 -19.30 -61.69 17.06
N LYS A 449 -18.12 -61.65 16.44
CA LYS A 449 -17.45 -60.40 16.06
C LYS A 449 -18.27 -59.61 15.03
N ARG A 450 -18.91 -60.25 14.06
CA ARG A 450 -19.73 -59.61 13.04
C ARG A 450 -21.04 -59.11 13.61
N THR A 451 -21.69 -59.83 14.52
CA THR A 451 -22.89 -59.35 15.22
C THR A 451 -22.58 -58.10 16.04
N ALA A 452 -21.51 -58.09 16.82
CA ALA A 452 -21.10 -56.91 17.55
C ALA A 452 -20.73 -55.73 16.64
N GLU A 453 -20.18 -55.97 15.46
CA GLU A 453 -19.89 -54.99 14.43
C GLU A 453 -21.19 -54.41 13.83
N THR A 454 -22.22 -55.21 13.65
CA THR A 454 -23.54 -54.79 13.16
C THR A 454 -24.17 -53.81 14.15
N ASP A 455 -24.23 -54.19 15.45
CA ASP A 455 -24.82 -53.33 16.50
C ASP A 455 -24.04 -51.98 16.61
N ALA A 456 -22.72 -52.01 16.47
CA ALA A 456 -21.91 -50.76 16.47
C ALA A 456 -22.20 -49.91 15.23
N LEU A 457 -22.33 -50.52 14.04
CA LEU A 457 -22.66 -49.79 12.81
C LEU A 457 -24.08 -49.17 12.85
N GLU A 458 -25.06 -49.87 13.41
CA GLU A 458 -26.42 -49.32 13.58
C GLU A 458 -26.43 -48.09 14.46
N LYS A 459 -25.69 -48.09 15.58
CA LYS A 459 -25.51 -46.91 16.44
C LYS A 459 -24.82 -45.77 15.71
N ASP A 460 -23.74 -46.08 14.99
CA ASP A 460 -23.01 -45.09 14.21
C ASP A 460 -23.89 -44.46 13.11
N ILE A 461 -24.69 -45.26 12.41
CA ILE A 461 -25.66 -44.84 11.39
C ILE A 461 -26.68 -43.89 12.01
N ALA A 462 -27.30 -44.27 13.12
CA ALA A 462 -28.23 -43.42 13.83
C ALA A 462 -27.62 -42.07 14.28
N ASP A 463 -26.36 -42.05 14.74
CA ASP A 463 -25.68 -40.83 15.12
C ASP A 463 -25.36 -39.94 13.91
N LEU A 464 -24.97 -40.55 12.76
CA LEU A 464 -24.74 -39.82 11.51
C LEU A 464 -26.03 -39.21 10.95
N GLU A 465 -27.16 -39.97 10.98
CA GLU A 465 -28.48 -39.49 10.58
C GLU A 465 -28.93 -38.30 11.44
N ALA A 466 -28.83 -38.45 12.78
CA ALA A 466 -29.13 -37.37 13.71
C ALA A 466 -28.20 -36.15 13.51
N THR A 467 -27.00 -36.36 13.04
CA THR A 467 -26.06 -35.28 12.71
C THR A 467 -26.47 -34.52 11.45
N LEU A 468 -26.92 -35.23 10.40
CA LEU A 468 -27.43 -34.63 9.16
C LEU A 468 -28.67 -33.76 9.38
N GLU A 469 -29.55 -34.16 10.31
CA GLU A 469 -30.79 -33.43 10.64
C GLU A 469 -30.52 -32.21 11.54
N SER A 470 -29.40 -32.15 12.24
CA SER A 470 -29.12 -31.11 13.26
C SER A 470 -28.03 -30.11 12.85
N LYS A 471 -28.45 -28.91 12.42
CA LYS A 471 -27.53 -27.79 12.22
C LYS A 471 -26.62 -27.51 13.47
N ARG A 472 -27.16 -27.71 14.68
CA ARG A 472 -26.42 -27.53 15.94
C ARG A 472 -25.31 -28.55 16.06
N ARG A 473 -25.54 -29.83 15.71
CA ARG A 473 -24.45 -30.84 15.73
C ARG A 473 -23.36 -30.53 14.74
N ILE A 474 -23.71 -30.10 13.51
CA ILE A 474 -22.75 -29.71 12.48
C ILE A 474 -21.90 -28.52 12.95
N ARG A 475 -22.51 -27.47 13.55
CA ARG A 475 -21.78 -26.34 14.16
C ARG A 475 -20.85 -26.83 15.26
N GLY A 476 -21.28 -27.75 16.09
CA GLY A 476 -20.46 -28.36 17.16
C GLY A 476 -19.24 -29.11 16.60
N ILE A 477 -19.34 -29.71 15.39
CA ILE A 477 -18.20 -30.32 14.72
C ILE A 477 -17.20 -29.24 14.29
N ILE A 478 -17.66 -28.14 13.69
CA ILE A 478 -16.80 -27.02 13.28
C ILE A 478 -16.03 -26.47 14.50
N ILE A 479 -16.73 -26.20 15.59
CA ILE A 479 -16.11 -25.69 16.83
C ILE A 479 -15.04 -26.64 17.36
N ARG A 480 -15.28 -27.93 17.32
CA ARG A 480 -14.31 -28.95 17.77
C ARG A 480 -13.08 -28.99 16.86
N GLU A 481 -13.27 -28.95 15.55
CA GLU A 481 -12.20 -28.89 14.55
C GLU A 481 -11.35 -27.64 14.74
N LEU A 482 -11.96 -26.47 14.91
CA LEU A 482 -11.23 -25.21 15.17
C LEU A 482 -10.45 -25.23 16.48
N LYS A 483 -11.01 -25.75 17.58
CA LYS A 483 -10.30 -25.94 18.85
C LYS A 483 -9.09 -26.89 18.70
N GLU A 484 -9.20 -27.90 17.88
CA GLU A 484 -8.11 -28.82 17.59
C GLU A 484 -6.99 -28.15 16.78
N ILE A 485 -7.34 -27.30 15.81
CA ILE A 485 -6.39 -26.52 15.02
C ILE A 485 -5.60 -25.56 15.93
N ILE A 486 -6.27 -24.80 16.80
CA ILE A 486 -5.62 -23.92 17.79
C ILE A 486 -4.59 -24.70 18.63
N ARG A 487 -4.96 -25.91 19.08
CA ARG A 487 -4.06 -26.75 19.88
C ARG A 487 -2.87 -27.26 19.09
N LYS A 488 -3.07 -27.68 17.82
CA LYS A 488 -2.03 -28.29 16.99
C LYS A 488 -1.06 -27.27 16.40
N TYR A 489 -1.55 -26.07 16.08
CA TYR A 489 -0.81 -25.05 15.34
C TYR A 489 -0.80 -23.72 16.10
N PRO A 490 -0.18 -23.64 17.29
CA PRO A 490 -0.09 -22.40 18.03
C PRO A 490 0.63 -21.34 17.22
N SER A 491 0.03 -20.19 17.09
CA SER A 491 0.54 -19.09 16.27
C SER A 491 0.51 -17.78 17.05
N PRO A 492 1.56 -17.44 17.80
CA PRO A 492 1.61 -16.17 18.52
C PRO A 492 1.62 -15.01 17.50
N ARG A 493 0.92 -13.91 17.87
CA ARG A 493 0.89 -12.70 17.06
C ARG A 493 2.30 -12.14 16.84
N ARG A 494 2.62 -11.79 15.60
CA ARG A 494 3.91 -11.25 15.23
C ARG A 494 3.91 -9.73 15.18
N THR A 495 2.87 -9.13 14.59
CA THR A 495 2.76 -7.68 14.47
C THR A 495 2.26 -7.05 15.74
N GLY A 496 2.96 -6.03 16.26
CA GLY A 496 2.55 -5.28 17.44
C GLY A 496 1.36 -4.38 17.15
N ILE A 497 0.62 -4.01 18.19
CA ILE A 497 -0.50 -3.07 18.11
C ILE A 497 -0.18 -1.90 19.02
N VAL A 498 -0.16 -0.68 18.46
CA VAL A 498 0.13 0.56 19.20
C VAL A 498 -1.00 1.54 18.90
N ALA A 499 -1.59 2.15 19.93
CA ALA A 499 -2.65 3.13 19.71
C ALA A 499 -2.13 4.32 18.89
N ALA A 500 -2.85 4.69 17.85
CA ALA A 500 -2.43 5.77 16.93
C ALA A 500 -2.26 7.11 17.67
N GLU A 501 -3.09 7.38 18.67
CA GLU A 501 -3.04 8.56 19.53
C GLU A 501 -1.78 8.63 20.41
N SER A 502 -1.18 7.50 20.76
CA SER A 502 0.02 7.44 21.61
C SER A 502 1.31 7.76 20.85
N VAL A 503 1.25 7.85 19.53
CA VAL A 503 2.41 8.16 18.69
C VAL A 503 2.53 9.66 18.52
N ALA A 504 3.58 10.25 19.13
CA ALA A 504 3.90 11.67 18.96
C ALA A 504 4.08 11.99 17.47
N GLN A 505 3.19 12.79 16.91
CA GLN A 505 3.33 13.27 15.53
C GLN A 505 4.20 14.53 15.56
N MET A 506 5.35 14.48 14.92
CA MET A 506 6.18 15.66 14.70
C MET A 506 5.44 16.64 13.78
N PRO A 507 5.29 17.93 14.13
CA PRO A 507 4.71 18.93 13.24
C PRO A 507 5.44 18.93 11.88
N ALA A 508 4.72 19.25 10.81
CA ALA A 508 5.30 19.28 9.47
C ALA A 508 6.50 20.23 9.34
N GLU A 509 6.48 21.28 10.14
CA GLU A 509 7.51 22.33 10.18
C GLU A 509 8.84 21.83 10.77
N ASP A 510 8.79 20.92 11.74
CA ASP A 510 10.00 20.38 12.38
C ASP A 510 10.77 19.39 11.51
N LEU A 511 10.16 18.92 10.43
CA LEU A 511 10.83 18.03 9.46
C LEU A 511 11.74 18.76 8.48
N VAL A 512 11.55 20.06 8.33
CA VAL A 512 12.40 20.89 7.48
C VAL A 512 13.64 21.26 8.29
N PRO A 513 14.86 20.87 7.86
CA PRO A 513 16.07 21.27 8.56
C PRO A 513 16.20 22.79 8.53
N ASP A 514 16.41 23.39 9.70
CA ASP A 514 16.66 24.83 9.79
C ASP A 514 18.16 25.10 9.86
N TYR A 515 18.62 25.99 9.00
CA TYR A 515 20.00 26.42 8.92
C TYR A 515 20.10 27.77 8.22
N PRO A 516 21.12 28.58 8.54
CA PRO A 516 21.29 29.89 7.91
C PRO A 516 21.64 29.74 6.42
N VAL A 517 21.06 30.63 5.62
CA VAL A 517 21.31 30.74 4.18
C VAL A 517 21.50 32.18 3.78
N GLN A 518 22.31 32.44 2.75
CA GLN A 518 22.44 33.73 2.09
C GLN A 518 21.66 33.69 0.78
N LEU A 519 20.82 34.67 0.58
CA LEU A 519 19.95 34.80 -0.60
C LEU A 519 20.52 35.84 -1.54
N PHE A 520 20.38 35.61 -2.83
CA PHE A 520 20.78 36.54 -3.89
C PHE A 520 19.69 36.60 -4.94
N LEU A 521 19.30 37.82 -5.32
CA LEU A 521 18.39 38.08 -6.42
C LEU A 521 19.09 38.98 -7.44
N SER A 522 19.09 38.59 -8.71
CA SER A 522 19.57 39.43 -9.80
C SER A 522 18.46 40.34 -10.35
N ARG A 523 18.83 41.35 -11.14
CA ARG A 523 17.84 42.26 -11.76
C ARG A 523 16.89 41.56 -12.74
N GLU A 524 17.39 40.55 -13.44
CA GLU A 524 16.56 39.76 -14.37
C GLU A 524 15.70 38.69 -13.68
N GLY A 525 15.76 38.55 -12.34
CA GLY A 525 14.92 37.62 -11.56
C GLY A 525 15.53 36.23 -11.34
N TYR A 526 16.85 36.08 -11.46
CA TYR A 526 17.55 34.85 -11.05
C TYR A 526 17.78 34.87 -9.53
N PHE A 527 17.41 33.76 -8.89
CA PHE A 527 17.49 33.58 -7.44
C PHE A 527 18.46 32.49 -7.06
N LYS A 528 19.29 32.73 -6.04
CA LYS A 528 20.16 31.73 -5.43
C LYS A 528 19.97 31.69 -3.92
N LYS A 529 19.96 30.47 -3.39
CA LYS A 529 20.02 30.18 -1.96
C LYS A 529 21.37 29.46 -1.70
N ILE A 530 22.27 30.06 -0.96
CA ILE A 530 23.65 29.55 -0.75
C ILE A 530 23.88 29.40 0.74
N THR A 531 24.41 28.24 1.18
CA THR A 531 24.82 28.09 2.58
C THR A 531 26.07 28.89 2.88
N PRO A 532 26.29 29.41 4.13
CA PRO A 532 27.47 30.16 4.49
C PRO A 532 28.76 29.39 4.25
N GLN A 533 28.76 28.08 4.42
CA GLN A 533 29.92 27.23 4.14
C GLN A 533 30.24 27.21 2.63
N SER A 534 29.25 27.05 1.78
CA SER A 534 29.43 27.08 0.31
C SER A 534 29.88 28.45 -0.16
N LEU A 535 29.40 29.53 0.48
CA LEU A 535 29.77 30.89 0.14
C LEU A 535 31.24 31.19 0.49
N ARG A 536 31.72 30.73 1.64
CA ARG A 536 33.16 30.91 2.04
C ARG A 536 34.15 30.19 1.11
N MET A 537 33.70 29.10 0.48
CA MET A 537 34.50 28.28 -0.43
C MET A 537 34.37 28.71 -1.89
N SER A 538 33.58 29.73 -2.16
CA SER A 538 33.21 30.15 -3.51
C SER A 538 33.95 31.41 -3.92
N GLY A 539 34.30 31.54 -5.22
CA GLY A 539 34.71 32.77 -5.84
C GLY A 539 33.56 33.74 -6.08
N GLU A 540 33.66 34.55 -7.11
CA GLU A 540 32.66 35.53 -7.49
C GLU A 540 31.31 34.90 -7.86
N GLN A 541 30.23 35.68 -7.65
CA GLN A 541 28.87 35.29 -8.03
C GLN A 541 28.70 35.35 -9.55
N LYS A 542 28.28 34.25 -10.16
CA LYS A 542 28.01 34.22 -11.59
C LYS A 542 26.60 34.79 -11.87
N TYR A 543 26.51 35.76 -12.77
CA TYR A 543 25.27 36.30 -13.33
C TYR A 543 25.18 36.00 -14.81
N LYS A 544 24.02 36.21 -15.41
CA LYS A 544 23.84 36.19 -16.87
C LYS A 544 24.52 37.42 -17.49
N ASP A 545 24.94 37.31 -18.75
CA ASP A 545 25.59 38.45 -19.43
C ASP A 545 24.68 39.67 -19.45
N GLY A 546 25.13 40.78 -18.89
CA GLY A 546 24.37 42.02 -18.75
C GLY A 546 23.47 42.11 -17.51
N ASP A 547 23.40 41.06 -16.68
CA ASP A 547 22.60 41.00 -15.44
C ASP A 547 23.53 41.30 -14.22
N GLU A 548 22.96 41.86 -13.16
CA GLU A 548 23.73 42.21 -11.96
C GLU A 548 22.90 41.95 -10.70
N LEU A 549 23.59 41.98 -9.55
CA LEU A 549 22.96 41.79 -8.24
C LEU A 549 21.92 42.89 -7.96
N SER A 550 20.69 42.51 -7.63
CA SER A 550 19.64 43.41 -7.16
C SER A 550 19.58 43.46 -5.64
N GLN A 551 19.48 42.27 -5.01
CA GLN A 551 19.34 42.14 -3.56
C GLN A 551 20.14 40.95 -3.01
N SER A 552 20.65 41.10 -1.78
CA SER A 552 21.27 40.01 -1.03
C SER A 552 21.07 40.21 0.47
N PHE A 553 20.56 39.19 1.16
CA PHE A 553 20.41 39.17 2.61
C PHE A 553 20.44 37.76 3.18
N GLY A 554 20.71 37.67 4.50
CA GLY A 554 20.65 36.39 5.24
C GLY A 554 19.27 36.01 5.67
N ALA A 555 18.95 34.72 5.61
CA ALA A 555 17.68 34.14 6.06
C ALA A 555 17.92 32.75 6.66
N THR A 556 16.85 32.05 7.07
CA THR A 556 16.92 30.65 7.47
C THR A 556 16.15 29.78 6.47
N ASN A 557 16.56 28.50 6.32
CA ASN A 557 15.94 27.58 5.38
C ASN A 557 14.45 27.34 5.63
N ARG A 558 13.96 27.53 6.85
CA ARG A 558 12.54 27.46 7.20
C ARG A 558 11.77 28.75 6.90
N GLY A 559 12.47 29.83 6.56
CA GLY A 559 11.88 31.14 6.29
C GLY A 559 10.93 31.13 5.10
N GLU A 560 10.11 32.18 5.02
CA GLU A 560 9.23 32.46 3.90
C GLU A 560 9.69 33.72 3.19
N LEU A 561 9.43 33.84 1.90
CA LEU A 561 9.70 35.04 1.11
C LEU A 561 8.41 35.62 0.56
N LEU A 562 8.32 36.95 0.59
CA LEU A 562 7.36 37.74 -0.18
C LEU A 562 8.10 38.31 -1.39
N ILE A 563 7.72 37.89 -2.59
CA ILE A 563 8.34 38.32 -3.85
C ILE A 563 7.37 39.25 -4.55
N PHE A 564 7.68 40.54 -4.58
CA PHE A 564 6.89 41.58 -5.21
C PHE A 564 7.18 41.71 -6.68
N THR A 565 6.15 41.90 -7.50
CA THR A 565 6.28 42.04 -8.96
C THR A 565 5.71 43.38 -9.43
N ASP A 566 5.98 43.74 -10.68
CA ASP A 566 5.49 44.97 -11.31
C ASP A 566 3.98 44.91 -11.72
N ARG A 567 3.32 43.75 -11.54
CA ARG A 567 1.88 43.54 -11.87
C ARG A 567 0.96 43.52 -10.66
N GLN A 568 1.25 44.30 -9.61
CA GLN A 568 0.47 44.38 -8.36
C GLN A 568 0.28 43.00 -7.69
N GLN A 569 1.25 42.15 -7.78
CA GLN A 569 1.20 40.81 -7.21
C GLN A 569 2.35 40.57 -6.22
N VAL A 570 2.07 39.71 -5.26
CA VAL A 570 3.07 39.13 -4.36
C VAL A 570 3.00 37.62 -4.39
N TYR A 571 4.11 36.98 -4.64
CA TYR A 571 4.27 35.53 -4.52
C TYR A 571 4.86 35.19 -3.16
N LYS A 572 4.24 34.21 -2.50
CA LYS A 572 4.71 33.66 -1.24
C LYS A 572 5.45 32.34 -1.53
N ALA A 573 6.68 32.21 -1.12
CA ALA A 573 7.49 31.03 -1.35
C ALA A 573 8.26 30.64 -0.08
N LYS A 574 8.25 29.35 0.27
CA LYS A 574 9.04 28.84 1.38
C LYS A 574 10.47 28.61 0.90
N LEU A 575 11.47 29.05 1.68
CA LEU A 575 12.88 28.87 1.32
C LEU A 575 13.30 27.41 1.19
N CYS A 576 12.67 26.51 1.93
CA CYS A 576 12.90 25.07 1.82
C CYS A 576 12.46 24.46 0.47
N ASP A 577 11.60 25.14 -0.30
CA ASP A 577 11.16 24.67 -1.63
C ASP A 577 12.26 24.91 -2.69
N PHE A 578 13.25 25.75 -2.40
CA PHE A 578 14.40 26.02 -3.28
C PHE A 578 15.61 25.18 -2.88
N ALA A 579 16.27 24.56 -3.85
CA ALA A 579 17.51 23.83 -3.63
C ALA A 579 18.66 24.79 -3.25
N ASP A 580 19.57 24.31 -2.39
CA ASP A 580 20.82 25.04 -2.14
C ASP A 580 21.67 25.05 -3.41
N THR A 581 22.22 26.21 -3.74
CA THR A 581 23.03 26.43 -4.96
C THR A 581 24.46 26.83 -4.62
N LYS A 582 25.30 27.03 -5.66
CA LYS A 582 26.66 27.53 -5.56
C LYS A 582 26.77 28.91 -6.23
N ALA A 583 27.78 29.70 -5.86
CA ALA A 583 28.06 31.00 -6.48
C ALA A 583 28.29 30.88 -8.01
N SER A 584 28.91 29.80 -8.45
CA SER A 584 29.28 29.54 -9.85
C SER A 584 28.14 29.21 -10.81
N VAL A 585 26.91 29.07 -10.34
CA VAL A 585 25.73 28.82 -11.18
C VAL A 585 24.82 30.04 -11.29
N LEU A 586 23.97 30.12 -12.31
CA LEU A 586 23.03 31.25 -12.47
C LEU A 586 21.97 31.28 -11.40
N GLY A 587 21.62 30.11 -10.82
CA GLY A 587 20.47 29.97 -9.91
C GLY A 587 19.18 29.60 -10.65
N VAL A 588 18.04 29.78 -9.96
CA VAL A 588 16.73 29.49 -10.51
C VAL A 588 16.05 30.76 -11.02
N TYR A 589 15.41 30.70 -12.17
CA TYR A 589 14.66 31.83 -12.72
C TYR A 589 13.25 31.88 -12.08
N LEU A 590 13.02 32.84 -11.21
CA LEU A 590 11.81 32.94 -10.41
C LEU A 590 10.50 32.97 -11.22
N PRO A 591 10.41 33.71 -12.34
CA PRO A 591 9.17 33.70 -13.14
C PRO A 591 8.73 32.30 -13.58
N THR A 592 9.66 31.45 -13.96
CA THR A 592 9.37 30.06 -14.33
C THR A 592 8.96 29.21 -13.11
N VAL A 593 9.70 29.30 -12.01
CA VAL A 593 9.46 28.47 -10.81
C VAL A 593 8.15 28.83 -10.12
N LEU A 594 7.79 30.14 -10.12
CA LEU A 594 6.57 30.63 -9.49
C LEU A 594 5.38 30.68 -10.45
N SER A 595 5.56 30.29 -11.70
CA SER A 595 4.52 30.32 -12.76
C SER A 595 3.91 31.72 -12.86
N MET A 596 4.77 32.73 -12.98
CA MET A 596 4.34 34.14 -13.17
C MET A 596 3.71 34.31 -14.54
N ASP A 597 2.92 35.38 -14.69
CA ASP A 597 2.32 35.74 -15.97
C ASP A 597 3.40 36.19 -16.99
N ASP A 598 3.13 36.07 -18.28
CA ASP A 598 4.00 36.59 -19.32
C ASP A 598 4.19 38.11 -19.12
N ASP A 599 5.41 38.64 -19.30
CA ASP A 599 5.80 40.04 -19.07
C ASP A 599 5.65 40.52 -17.61
N GLU A 600 5.66 39.63 -16.62
CA GLU A 600 5.72 39.97 -15.20
C GLU A 600 7.17 39.89 -14.69
N HIS A 601 7.65 40.97 -14.03
CA HIS A 601 9.02 41.06 -13.56
C HIS A 601 9.09 41.15 -12.03
N VAL A 602 10.08 40.51 -11.46
CA VAL A 602 10.35 40.59 -10.01
C VAL A 602 10.97 41.95 -9.68
N LEU A 603 10.35 42.68 -8.75
CA LEU A 603 10.88 43.96 -8.24
C LEU A 603 11.80 43.76 -7.04
N CYS A 604 11.36 43.00 -6.07
CA CYS A 604 12.13 42.74 -4.86
C CYS A 604 11.62 41.51 -4.11
N MET A 605 12.44 41.02 -3.19
CA MET A 605 12.09 39.96 -2.24
C MET A 605 12.22 40.49 -0.81
N ILE A 606 11.29 40.10 0.06
CA ILE A 606 11.23 40.48 1.47
C ILE A 606 11.12 39.23 2.33
N ASP A 607 11.90 39.15 3.39
CA ASP A 607 11.70 38.15 4.46
C ASP A 607 10.66 38.74 5.44
N PRO A 608 9.44 38.17 5.54
CA PRO A 608 8.42 38.70 6.44
C PRO A 608 8.69 38.34 7.91
N GLY A 609 9.63 37.41 8.19
CA GLY A 609 9.85 36.88 9.52
C GLY A 609 8.55 36.35 10.16
N ASP A 610 8.16 36.90 11.30
CA ASP A 610 6.92 36.59 12.02
C ASP A 610 5.74 37.50 11.61
N TYR A 611 5.82 38.19 10.47
CA TYR A 611 4.85 39.18 9.97
C TYR A 611 4.62 40.38 10.91
N ARG A 612 5.50 40.58 11.88
CA ARG A 612 5.52 41.79 12.71
C ARG A 612 6.37 42.87 12.04
N GLY A 613 5.96 44.10 12.16
CA GLY A 613 6.64 45.22 11.52
C GLY A 613 5.81 45.85 10.41
N GLU A 614 6.43 46.71 9.63
CA GLU A 614 5.78 47.55 8.65
C GLU A 614 6.63 47.62 7.37
N LEU A 615 5.93 47.84 6.25
CA LEU A 615 6.53 48.07 4.94
C LEU A 615 6.24 49.52 4.50
N LEU A 616 7.22 50.19 3.90
CA LEU A 616 7.02 51.41 3.14
C LEU A 616 7.08 51.06 1.63
N LEU A 617 6.00 51.35 0.95
CA LEU A 617 5.87 51.24 -0.50
C LEU A 617 6.01 52.62 -1.11
N ALA A 618 7.02 52.85 -1.94
CA ALA A 618 7.26 54.11 -2.65
C ALA A 618 6.81 53.99 -4.11
N PHE A 619 6.09 54.99 -4.60
CA PHE A 619 5.53 55.02 -5.95
C PHE A 619 6.14 56.13 -6.79
N GLU A 620 6.19 55.94 -8.13
CA GLU A 620 6.72 56.93 -9.09
C GLU A 620 6.08 58.32 -8.96
N ASN A 621 4.82 58.38 -8.56
CA ASN A 621 4.09 59.64 -8.44
C ASN A 621 4.43 60.45 -7.16
N GLY A 622 5.49 60.08 -6.43
CA GLY A 622 5.92 60.74 -5.22
C GLY A 622 5.10 60.47 -3.96
N LYS A 623 4.18 59.50 -4.02
CA LYS A 623 3.42 59.03 -2.85
C LYS A 623 4.14 57.85 -2.21
N ALA A 624 3.90 57.68 -0.92
CA ALA A 624 4.32 56.47 -0.20
C ALA A 624 3.21 55.94 0.70
N ALA A 625 3.12 54.65 0.80
CA ALA A 625 2.19 53.93 1.67
C ALA A 625 2.94 53.17 2.74
N ARG A 626 2.61 53.42 4.01
CA ARG A 626 3.11 52.62 5.14
C ARG A 626 2.04 51.61 5.52
N ILE A 627 2.40 50.34 5.48
CA ILE A 627 1.47 49.20 5.59
C ILE A 627 2.03 48.20 6.58
N PRO A 628 1.20 47.60 7.50
CA PRO A 628 1.69 46.58 8.40
C PRO A 628 2.02 45.30 7.61
N MET A 629 3.13 44.63 7.95
CA MET A 629 3.56 43.39 7.33
C MET A 629 2.48 42.30 7.42
N SER A 630 1.69 42.26 8.51
CA SER A 630 0.56 41.39 8.71
C SER A 630 -0.54 41.46 7.63
N ALA A 631 -0.59 42.59 6.85
CA ALA A 631 -1.48 42.69 5.71
C ALA A 631 -1.20 41.68 4.58
N TYR A 632 -0.01 41.13 4.56
CA TYR A 632 0.45 40.10 3.61
C TYR A 632 0.39 38.65 4.19
N GLU A 633 0.08 38.52 5.48
CA GLU A 633 -0.20 37.24 6.11
C GLU A 633 -1.51 36.63 5.58
N THR A 634 -1.53 35.36 5.26
CA THR A 634 -2.72 34.65 4.78
C THR A 634 -3.00 33.42 5.63
N LYS A 635 -4.25 33.24 6.03
CA LYS A 635 -4.70 32.05 6.79
C LYS A 635 -4.70 30.75 5.95
N THR A 636 -4.52 30.87 4.64
CA THR A 636 -4.48 29.74 3.70
C THR A 636 -3.15 29.76 2.95
N ASN A 637 -2.68 28.59 2.51
CA ASN A 637 -1.44 28.45 1.69
C ASN A 637 -1.60 29.07 0.27
N ARG A 638 -2.05 30.31 0.19
CA ARG A 638 -2.10 31.04 -1.09
C ARG A 638 -0.70 31.42 -1.50
N ARG A 639 -0.22 30.87 -2.59
CA ARG A 639 1.09 31.20 -3.15
C ARG A 639 1.12 32.54 -3.90
N ARG A 640 -0.01 33.04 -4.39
CA ARG A 640 -0.13 34.28 -5.19
C ARG A 640 -1.20 35.19 -4.58
N LEU A 641 -0.81 36.43 -4.26
CA LEU A 641 -1.67 37.48 -3.77
C LEU A 641 -1.83 38.55 -4.85
N THR A 642 -3.03 38.68 -5.40
CA THR A 642 -3.39 39.73 -6.34
C THR A 642 -3.82 41.00 -5.59
N GLY A 643 -3.65 42.18 -6.19
CA GLY A 643 -3.95 43.46 -5.54
C GLY A 643 -3.08 43.69 -4.30
N ALA A 644 -1.79 43.39 -4.42
CA ALA A 644 -0.83 43.48 -3.33
C ALA A 644 -0.42 44.93 -3.01
N TYR A 645 -0.61 45.86 -3.93
CA TYR A 645 -0.40 47.30 -3.76
C TYR A 645 -1.28 48.09 -4.75
N SER A 646 -1.22 49.42 -4.70
CA SER A 646 -2.04 50.30 -5.56
C SER A 646 -1.63 50.21 -7.04
N ASP A 647 -2.60 50.15 -7.93
CA ASP A 647 -2.47 50.12 -9.39
C ASP A 647 -2.33 51.53 -10.03
N LYS A 648 -2.40 52.58 -9.24
CA LYS A 648 -2.51 53.96 -9.77
C LYS A 648 -1.18 54.64 -10.12
N SER A 649 -0.06 53.99 -9.78
CA SER A 649 1.27 54.43 -10.13
C SER A 649 2.21 53.23 -10.00
N PRO A 650 3.23 53.11 -10.85
CA PRO A 650 4.26 52.06 -10.71
C PRO A 650 4.89 52.12 -9.32
N LEU A 651 5.17 50.90 -8.79
CA LEU A 651 5.87 50.72 -7.54
C LEU A 651 7.38 50.82 -7.81
N VAL A 652 8.07 51.67 -7.05
CA VAL A 652 9.52 51.88 -7.18
C VAL A 652 10.31 51.05 -6.20
N ALA A 653 9.86 50.94 -4.96
CA ALA A 653 10.54 50.19 -3.92
C ALA A 653 9.58 49.73 -2.83
N VAL A 654 9.92 48.60 -2.18
CA VAL A 654 9.33 48.10 -0.95
C VAL A 654 10.42 47.99 0.10
N LEU A 655 10.29 48.72 1.19
CA LEU A 655 11.32 48.79 2.24
C LEU A 655 10.74 48.24 3.56
N PRO A 656 11.31 47.21 4.17
CA PRO A 656 10.93 46.74 5.50
C PRO A 656 11.43 47.77 6.54
N LEU A 657 10.51 48.35 7.32
CA LEU A 657 10.85 49.42 8.25
C LEU A 657 11.39 48.87 9.58
N TYR A 658 12.45 49.49 10.06
CA TYR A 658 13.06 49.30 11.37
C TYR A 658 12.97 50.55 12.21
N ALA A 659 12.96 50.42 13.53
CA ALA A 659 12.90 51.57 14.44
C ALA A 659 14.02 52.55 14.18
N GLY A 660 13.69 53.80 13.95
CA GLY A 660 14.63 54.87 13.69
C GLY A 660 15.22 54.93 12.27
N SER A 661 14.66 54.14 11.32
CA SER A 661 15.06 54.23 9.91
C SER A 661 14.65 55.57 9.28
N GLU A 662 15.46 56.10 8.40
CA GLU A 662 15.18 57.25 7.55
C GLU A 662 15.28 56.81 6.08
N VAL A 663 14.34 57.29 5.24
CA VAL A 663 14.27 56.94 3.82
C VAL A 663 14.55 58.14 2.93
N VAL A 664 15.29 57.94 1.87
CA VAL A 664 15.57 58.88 0.81
C VAL A 664 14.85 58.52 -0.46
N LEU A 665 14.07 59.44 -1.01
CA LEU A 665 13.50 59.34 -2.36
C LEU A 665 14.39 60.13 -3.33
N PHE A 666 14.69 59.54 -4.45
CA PHE A 666 15.38 60.20 -5.57
C PHE A 666 14.38 60.42 -6.71
N ALA A 667 14.42 61.60 -7.32
CA ALA A 667 13.60 61.90 -8.45
C ALA A 667 14.42 62.10 -9.74
N SER A 668 13.79 61.83 -10.88
CA SER A 668 14.40 61.92 -12.21
C SER A 668 14.92 63.32 -12.57
N ASP A 669 14.52 64.36 -11.85
CA ASP A 669 15.03 65.71 -11.99
C ASP A 669 16.28 66.03 -11.12
N GLY A 670 16.87 64.96 -10.53
CA GLY A 670 18.10 65.06 -9.73
C GLY A 670 17.86 65.58 -8.29
N ARG A 671 16.64 65.53 -7.78
CA ARG A 671 16.31 65.87 -6.40
C ARG A 671 16.33 64.68 -5.50
N ALA A 672 16.72 64.88 -4.26
CA ALA A 672 16.61 63.91 -3.18
C ALA A 672 15.75 64.49 -2.03
N LEU A 673 14.99 63.64 -1.37
CA LEU A 673 14.18 63.97 -0.21
C LEU A 673 14.33 62.93 0.87
N LEU A 674 14.85 63.28 2.02
CA LEU A 674 15.00 62.43 3.19
C LEU A 674 13.87 62.72 4.19
N PHE A 675 13.23 61.63 4.68
CA PHE A 675 12.17 61.75 5.66
C PHE A 675 12.10 60.52 6.57
N PRO A 676 11.59 60.67 7.80
CA PRO A 676 11.33 59.55 8.69
C PRO A 676 10.02 58.88 8.25
N PRO A 677 9.96 57.53 8.08
CA PRO A 677 8.74 56.80 7.67
C PRO A 677 7.55 57.00 8.59
N GLU A 678 7.75 57.34 9.86
CA GLU A 678 6.74 57.67 10.83
C GLU A 678 5.90 58.88 10.42
N ALA A 679 6.45 59.77 9.58
CA ALA A 679 5.69 60.91 9.02
C ALA A 679 4.61 60.46 7.99
N VAL A 680 4.68 59.21 7.52
CA VAL A 680 3.69 58.57 6.65
C VAL A 680 2.68 57.81 7.51
N SER A 681 1.40 58.18 7.44
CA SER A 681 0.36 57.55 8.23
C SER A 681 0.23 56.03 7.87
N LEU A 682 0.17 55.18 8.90
CA LEU A 682 -0.06 53.76 8.73
C LEU A 682 -1.45 53.49 8.13
N LYS A 683 -1.54 52.62 7.11
CA LYS A 683 -2.79 52.25 6.43
C LYS A 683 -2.95 50.73 6.50
N ALA A 684 -4.16 50.29 6.85
CA ALA A 684 -4.47 48.86 6.95
C ALA A 684 -4.65 48.20 5.58
N SER A 685 -5.07 48.95 4.55
CA SER A 685 -5.31 48.37 3.21
C SER A 685 -4.05 48.35 2.35
N ARG A 686 -3.74 47.22 1.76
CA ARG A 686 -2.62 47.01 0.81
C ARG A 686 -2.78 47.87 -0.46
N THR A 687 -3.98 48.07 -0.97
CA THR A 687 -4.29 48.77 -2.23
C THR A 687 -4.29 50.27 -2.09
N THR A 688 -3.89 50.81 -0.94
CA THR A 688 -3.82 52.27 -0.72
C THR A 688 -2.71 52.91 -1.54
N GLN A 689 -2.95 54.11 -2.10
CA GLN A 689 -1.89 54.93 -2.68
C GLN A 689 -0.98 55.61 -1.64
N GLY A 690 -1.35 55.51 -0.35
CA GLY A 690 -0.67 56.25 0.71
C GLY A 690 -0.88 57.75 0.65
N VAL A 691 0.12 58.49 1.10
CA VAL A 691 0.14 59.95 1.17
C VAL A 691 1.22 60.54 0.24
N ALA A 692 1.03 61.80 -0.19
CA ALA A 692 2.05 62.51 -0.93
C ALA A 692 3.27 62.76 0.00
N VAL A 693 4.44 62.33 -0.42
CA VAL A 693 5.70 62.53 0.30
C VAL A 693 6.59 63.50 -0.47
N MET A 694 6.77 63.30 -1.76
CA MET A 694 7.57 64.17 -2.62
C MET A 694 6.67 64.95 -3.58
N ALA A 695 6.73 66.27 -3.50
CA ALA A 695 6.01 67.14 -4.44
C ALA A 695 6.84 67.27 -5.72
N LEU A 696 6.52 66.44 -6.70
CA LEU A 696 7.27 66.33 -7.96
C LEU A 696 6.96 67.53 -8.89
N LYS A 697 7.97 67.99 -9.64
CA LYS A 697 7.79 68.94 -10.71
C LYS A 697 7.13 68.25 -11.93
N LYS A 698 6.58 69.09 -12.84
CA LYS A 698 5.95 68.62 -14.07
C LYS A 698 6.88 67.66 -14.87
N LYS A 699 6.45 66.41 -15.13
CA LYS A 699 7.20 65.33 -15.79
C LYS A 699 8.30 64.65 -14.95
N ALA A 700 8.55 65.05 -13.69
CA ALA A 700 9.47 64.31 -12.83
C ALA A 700 8.74 63.11 -12.18
N VAL A 701 9.48 62.01 -12.00
CA VAL A 701 9.04 60.79 -11.31
C VAL A 701 10.04 60.41 -10.24
N VAL A 702 9.60 59.70 -9.20
CA VAL A 702 10.54 59.06 -8.26
C VAL A 702 11.17 57.86 -8.98
N THR A 703 12.48 57.76 -8.97
CA THR A 703 13.24 56.73 -9.65
C THR A 703 13.80 55.66 -8.69
N GLU A 704 14.01 56.06 -7.43
CA GLU A 704 14.61 55.18 -6.43
C GLU A 704 14.17 55.56 -5.02
N ALA A 705 14.08 54.61 -4.13
CA ALA A 705 13.89 54.79 -2.70
C ALA A 705 14.84 53.82 -1.94
N LYS A 706 15.64 54.40 -1.03
CA LYS A 706 16.61 53.65 -0.22
C LYS A 706 16.62 54.14 1.23
N PHE A 707 17.10 53.30 2.14
CA PHE A 707 17.42 53.79 3.48
C PHE A 707 18.56 54.80 3.41
N ALA A 708 18.55 55.80 4.29
CA ALA A 708 19.55 56.82 4.31
C ALA A 708 20.98 56.27 4.43
N PRO A 709 21.29 55.28 5.29
CA PRO A 709 22.62 54.68 5.38
C PRO A 709 23.07 53.97 4.10
N ASP A 710 22.13 53.50 3.26
CA ASP A 710 22.45 52.78 2.01
C ASP A 710 22.66 53.74 0.84
N THR A 711 22.60 55.05 1.10
CA THR A 711 22.83 56.11 0.09
C THR A 711 24.24 56.62 0.20
N LEU A 712 24.83 57.07 -0.93
CA LEU A 712 26.11 57.71 -0.99
C LEU A 712 26.10 59.21 -0.59
N ILE A 713 24.97 59.67 -0.02
CA ILE A 713 24.80 61.06 0.38
C ILE A 713 25.66 61.36 1.60
N ARG A 714 26.60 62.33 1.49
CA ARG A 714 27.50 62.71 2.61
C ARG A 714 26.77 63.60 3.65
N ASN A 715 25.88 64.47 3.24
CA ASN A 715 25.17 65.39 4.15
C ASN A 715 23.67 65.17 4.13
N HIS A 716 23.19 64.17 4.87
CA HIS A 716 21.77 63.82 4.99
C HIS A 716 20.89 64.99 5.53
N ALA A 717 21.41 65.85 6.40
CA ALA A 717 20.67 66.94 7.01
C ALA A 717 20.14 67.95 5.99
N ARG A 718 20.83 68.13 4.86
CA ARG A 718 20.43 69.04 3.78
C ARG A 718 19.16 68.59 3.05
N TYR A 719 18.94 67.31 2.96
CA TYR A 719 17.84 66.67 2.20
C TYR A 719 16.63 66.30 3.08
N ARG A 720 16.76 66.52 4.40
CA ARG A 720 15.72 66.15 5.36
C ARG A 720 14.53 67.12 5.25
N ALA A 721 13.34 66.52 5.06
CA ALA A 721 12.08 67.24 5.03
C ALA A 721 11.70 67.80 6.42
N ARG A 722 11.21 69.03 6.50
CA ARG A 722 10.62 69.61 7.72
C ARG A 722 9.14 69.23 7.87
N SER A 723 8.47 69.04 6.77
CA SER A 723 7.08 68.61 6.68
C SER A 723 6.81 67.93 5.35
N LEU A 724 5.84 67.03 5.28
CA LEU A 724 5.44 66.32 4.06
C LEU A 724 4.09 66.87 3.57
N PRO A 725 3.87 66.98 2.23
CA PRO A 725 4.81 66.75 1.14
C PRO A 725 5.87 67.83 0.98
N ALA A 726 7.08 67.46 0.53
CA ALA A 726 8.16 68.42 0.26
C ALA A 726 8.75 68.20 -1.15
N ALA A 727 9.25 69.27 -1.78
CA ALA A 727 9.79 69.22 -3.14
C ALA A 727 11.18 68.54 -3.23
N GLY A 728 11.83 68.29 -2.10
CA GLY A 728 13.24 67.81 -2.08
C GLY A 728 14.23 68.86 -2.54
N ALA A 729 15.52 68.59 -2.37
CA ALA A 729 16.60 69.44 -2.78
C ALA A 729 17.40 68.78 -3.93
N LEU A 730 17.95 69.60 -4.83
CA LEU A 730 18.84 69.08 -5.88
C LEU A 730 20.11 68.47 -5.22
N LEU A 731 20.43 67.29 -5.67
CA LEU A 731 21.62 66.56 -5.19
C LEU A 731 22.89 67.23 -5.72
N ARG A 732 23.67 67.79 -4.82
CA ARG A 732 24.94 68.51 -5.15
C ARG A 732 26.05 67.50 -5.46
N GLU A 733 26.96 67.89 -6.32
CA GLU A 733 28.14 67.07 -6.66
C GLU A 733 28.97 66.75 -5.43
N ASP A 734 29.15 67.66 -4.50
CA ASP A 734 29.89 67.48 -3.25
C ASP A 734 29.23 66.45 -2.28
N ASP A 735 27.95 66.23 -2.41
CA ASP A 735 27.19 65.28 -1.61
C ASP A 735 27.07 63.89 -2.31
N ARG A 736 27.50 63.77 -3.57
CA ARG A 736 27.60 62.51 -4.28
C ARG A 736 28.88 61.80 -3.83
N GLY A 737 28.74 60.75 -3.02
CA GLY A 737 29.87 59.87 -2.69
C GLY A 737 30.32 59.08 -3.93
N GLU A 738 31.61 58.78 -4.05
CA GLU A 738 32.13 57.84 -5.03
C GLU A 738 31.83 56.44 -4.55
N GLU A 739 31.36 55.54 -5.45
CA GLU A 739 31.33 54.14 -5.17
C GLU A 739 32.74 53.61 -4.92
N GLN A 740 33.07 53.31 -3.67
CA GLN A 740 34.28 52.61 -3.33
C GLN A 740 34.14 51.19 -3.89
N MET A 741 34.81 50.94 -5.05
CA MET A 741 34.99 49.55 -5.50
C MET A 741 35.73 48.84 -4.38
N SER A 742 35.05 48.04 -3.58
CA SER A 742 35.69 47.14 -2.62
C SER A 742 36.44 46.06 -3.41
N LEU A 743 37.74 46.22 -3.50
CA LEU A 743 38.66 45.13 -3.75
C LEU A 743 38.62 44.20 -2.52
N ILE A 744 37.75 43.21 -2.52
CA ILE A 744 37.93 41.93 -1.79
C ILE A 744 37.16 40.86 -2.54
#